data_166721ead0451f9651dd2388e2343f6c
#
_entry.id   166721ead0451f9651dd2388e2343f6c
#
_cell.length_a   1.000
_cell.length_b   1.000
_cell.length_c   1.000
_cell.angle_alpha   90.00
_cell.angle_beta   90.00
_cell.angle_gamma   90.00
#
_symmetry.space_group_name_H-M   'P 1'
#
loop_
_entity.id
_entity.type
_entity.pdbx_description
1 polymer ?
#
loop_
_entity_poly.entity_id
_entity_poly.type
_entity_poly.pdbx_seq_one_letter_code
_entity_poly.pdbx_strand_id
1 'polypeptide(L)'
;MIKKIVLSLITVLSFCSLALAQNKQVTGTVTDEKGEPIIGATVVAEGTSAGTTTGGDGQFTLTVPANATLSISFIGYETQKVSVAGKTHIDVTLGEEATGIEDVVVIGYGTGKKIGSVIGSVDQVKSEKIENRPSTNVVDALQGQVAGLQIMTGNGELTSTSSIRIHGLGSMGADTSPLILLDGAPIQASTLQTINQNDIASVNVLKDASATSIYGSRAANGVIYVQTKTGRRNQESVDVTLTGQYSMSSAVAPELNMMSANEMLDYIGAAVAVRLSGDALTTPDKIASGRQYFIRNFGLAKFMDENYNPMNDYKWWNEILERNAPMYQVDLSVSGGSAKTSYYFSGNYANKTGILPGSELDRYNFRTNIDTRANNWLRLGLNLGLGYQHSSVADTNESMGSLYVSNPVMASLITPPYQPLYDDNGQMLNFFDATQAINPLMTADYMPRWQNRITMNGMAFIELTPVKGLTIRSSLAVDAFDWRSHGASSPETPTPSGKFGTGNASELFQRFYEWTWTNTAEYKHTWNEVHNFTALLGEETLYRNNNSFSVASIGITSSRFLNIAMGTEVSGGLPTYSIAQSASNSVFGRLEYNFAERYFISGLLRNDASSRFGENNRNALFWAVGGMWNIKNETFLRDNQTISDLSLKVSYGTQGNSGIGDYNHRQYMAAGSAYGGYTTWMVSGIGNPDLMWESQNTLTVGANIELWKKLSLSIEYYRRQTNDMLMSIPLAPSGGYSGRAGNVGGMRNSGIDLSLNYDIYASKDWFVNFHATFNYNKNQLTDLWEPGLEFVYMGNGLQAYSVGDPFPTWTMQEWRGVDPETGLDTWTTADGGITSNFNQAALVNLGTSLYAPYTGGFGVTAAWKGLSLTADFSWVHGNYALNNTMYFVANADMGLSSQFNQCDLAWDYWQQEGDQARYPRLDQAINFDSRMLEKASFLRLKYIQLAYTLPSHIMEKTKFIKGLKVWVGGRNLWTVTGYNGLDPEAAERGVDVDTYPNTREFTFGLEFKF
;
A
#
# COMPACT_ATOMS: atom_id res chain seq x y z
N MET A 1 -14.44 -33.16 -14.18
CA MET A 1 -14.65 -33.20 -12.71
C MET A 1 -15.66 -32.15 -12.24
N ILE A 2 -15.70 -30.99 -12.86
CA ILE A 2 -16.60 -29.85 -12.52
C ILE A 2 -18.11 -30.17 -12.66
N LYS A 3 -18.54 -30.98 -13.64
CA LYS A 3 -19.95 -31.35 -13.83
C LYS A 3 -20.56 -32.21 -12.69
N LYS A 4 -19.75 -32.90 -11.90
CA LYS A 4 -20.25 -33.71 -10.75
C LYS A 4 -20.39 -32.90 -9.47
N ILE A 5 -19.68 -31.79 -9.32
CA ILE A 5 -19.76 -30.91 -8.14
C ILE A 5 -21.00 -30.02 -8.20
N VAL A 6 -21.37 -29.55 -9.38
CA VAL A 6 -22.58 -28.71 -9.58
C VAL A 6 -23.87 -29.51 -9.33
N LEU A 7 -23.89 -30.81 -9.65
CA LEU A 7 -25.08 -31.65 -9.44
C LEU A 7 -25.28 -32.02 -7.98
N SER A 8 -24.23 -32.09 -7.16
CA SER A 8 -24.33 -32.35 -5.73
C SER A 8 -24.81 -31.13 -4.92
N LEU A 9 -24.55 -29.93 -5.40
CA LEU A 9 -25.00 -28.68 -4.75
C LEU A 9 -26.51 -28.44 -4.92
N ILE A 10 -27.08 -28.90 -6.02
CA ILE A 10 -28.53 -28.74 -6.31
C ILE A 10 -29.40 -29.70 -5.46
N THR A 11 -28.85 -30.82 -5.01
CA THR A 11 -29.62 -31.82 -4.24
C THR A 11 -29.74 -31.46 -2.74
N VAL A 12 -28.90 -30.56 -2.21
CA VAL A 12 -28.94 -30.14 -0.79
C VAL A 12 -29.97 -29.02 -0.57
N LEU A 13 -30.39 -28.33 -1.60
CA LEU A 13 -31.31 -27.15 -1.51
C LEU A 13 -32.83 -27.55 -1.48
N SER A 14 -33.19 -28.85 -1.50
CA SER A 14 -34.59 -29.27 -1.66
C SER A 14 -35.28 -29.73 -0.36
N PHE A 15 -34.66 -29.58 0.81
CA PHE A 15 -35.25 -30.07 2.07
C PHE A 15 -35.36 -28.97 3.13
N CYS A 16 -36.21 -27.99 2.92
CA CYS A 16 -36.78 -27.16 3.98
C CYS A 16 -38.08 -26.47 3.52
N SER A 17 -39.19 -27.14 3.71
CA SER A 17 -40.46 -26.43 3.66
C SER A 17 -41.45 -27.09 4.67
N LEU A 18 -42.15 -26.18 5.35
CA LEU A 18 -43.39 -26.32 6.11
C LEU A 18 -43.28 -26.07 7.62
N ALA A 19 -43.46 -24.82 8.00
CA ALA A 19 -44.16 -24.41 9.21
C ALA A 19 -45.15 -23.29 8.83
N LEU A 20 -46.45 -23.56 8.86
CA LEU A 20 -47.52 -22.60 8.60
C LEU A 20 -47.66 -21.68 9.82
N ALA A 21 -47.14 -20.48 9.80
CA ALA A 21 -47.50 -19.39 10.70
C ALA A 21 -48.72 -18.66 10.13
N GLN A 22 -49.73 -18.33 10.93
CA GLN A 22 -50.84 -17.47 10.52
C GLN A 22 -50.32 -16.07 10.24
N ASN A 23 -50.29 -15.69 8.98
CA ASN A 23 -49.92 -14.34 8.57
C ASN A 23 -51.05 -13.36 8.76
N LYS A 24 -50.78 -12.16 9.25
CA LYS A 24 -51.70 -11.06 9.49
C LYS A 24 -51.31 -9.85 8.68
N GLN A 25 -52.25 -9.16 8.11
CA GLN A 25 -52.00 -7.88 7.42
C GLN A 25 -51.88 -6.75 8.45
N VAL A 26 -50.77 -6.02 8.40
CA VAL A 26 -50.47 -4.85 9.24
C VAL A 26 -50.34 -3.64 8.35
N THR A 27 -51.00 -2.56 8.72
CA THR A 27 -50.89 -1.24 8.07
C THR A 27 -50.27 -0.24 9.05
N GLY A 28 -49.72 0.87 8.55
CA GLY A 28 -49.23 1.94 9.41
C GLY A 28 -48.70 3.09 8.62
N THR A 29 -48.32 4.16 9.32
CA THR A 29 -47.73 5.36 8.75
C THR A 29 -46.36 5.59 9.35
N VAL A 30 -45.37 5.93 8.52
CA VAL A 30 -44.03 6.32 8.95
C VAL A 30 -43.86 7.81 8.73
N THR A 31 -43.61 8.57 9.82
CA THR A 31 -43.40 10.01 9.80
C THR A 31 -42.04 10.40 10.38
N ASP A 32 -41.57 11.60 10.12
CA ASP A 32 -40.45 12.21 10.84
C ASP A 32 -40.90 12.86 12.16
N GLU A 33 -39.93 13.42 12.92
CA GLU A 33 -40.24 14.13 14.21
C GLU A 33 -41.10 15.38 14.04
N LYS A 34 -41.23 15.90 12.82
CA LYS A 34 -42.10 17.06 12.48
C LYS A 34 -43.49 16.62 12.05
N GLY A 35 -43.72 15.29 11.93
CA GLY A 35 -44.97 14.71 11.50
C GLY A 35 -45.13 14.64 9.97
N GLU A 36 -44.08 14.92 9.20
CA GLU A 36 -44.10 14.76 7.74
C GLU A 36 -43.99 13.30 7.34
N PRO A 37 -44.74 12.80 6.35
CA PRO A 37 -44.68 11.39 5.93
C PRO A 37 -43.37 11.06 5.26
N ILE A 38 -42.70 10.00 5.71
CA ILE A 38 -41.48 9.46 5.10
C ILE A 38 -41.84 8.49 3.98
N ILE A 39 -41.64 8.90 2.73
CA ILE A 39 -41.95 8.12 1.52
C ILE A 39 -40.75 7.22 1.16
N GLY A 40 -40.98 5.92 0.94
CA GLY A 40 -39.91 4.97 0.58
C GLY A 40 -39.16 4.42 1.79
N ALA A 41 -39.60 4.67 3.03
CA ALA A 41 -39.05 4.01 4.19
C ALA A 41 -39.25 2.48 4.07
N THR A 42 -38.17 1.75 4.29
CA THR A 42 -38.19 0.28 4.23
C THR A 42 -38.77 -0.29 5.51
N VAL A 43 -39.81 -1.08 5.40
CA VAL A 43 -40.47 -1.78 6.49
C VAL A 43 -40.30 -3.28 6.28
N VAL A 44 -39.49 -3.95 7.11
CA VAL A 44 -39.18 -5.38 7.00
C VAL A 44 -39.60 -6.07 8.27
N ALA A 45 -40.29 -7.20 8.17
CA ALA A 45 -40.52 -8.05 9.31
C ALA A 45 -39.27 -8.89 9.60
N GLU A 46 -38.62 -8.63 10.75
CA GLU A 46 -37.39 -9.34 11.15
C GLU A 46 -37.60 -10.84 11.14
N GLY A 47 -36.62 -11.56 10.56
CA GLY A 47 -36.69 -13.02 10.47
C GLY A 47 -37.60 -13.57 9.37
N THR A 48 -38.15 -12.73 8.49
CA THR A 48 -38.97 -13.15 7.35
C THR A 48 -38.54 -12.48 6.07
N SER A 49 -38.98 -13.01 4.92
CA SER A 49 -38.81 -12.33 3.62
C SER A 49 -39.87 -11.25 3.35
N ALA A 50 -40.77 -10.96 4.33
CA ALA A 50 -41.81 -9.99 4.15
C ALA A 50 -41.30 -8.58 4.41
N GLY A 51 -41.24 -7.76 3.38
CA GLY A 51 -40.88 -6.35 3.42
C GLY A 51 -41.74 -5.53 2.46
N THR A 52 -41.86 -4.24 2.76
CA THR A 52 -42.53 -3.26 1.90
C THR A 52 -41.85 -1.89 2.06
N THR A 53 -42.19 -0.96 1.21
CA THR A 53 -41.79 0.45 1.37
C THR A 53 -43.02 1.33 1.56
N THR A 54 -42.87 2.44 2.27
CA THR A 54 -43.96 3.41 2.44
C THR A 54 -44.31 4.11 1.14
N GLY A 55 -45.59 4.35 0.91
CA GLY A 55 -46.13 5.09 -0.25
C GLY A 55 -45.94 6.59 -0.16
N GLY A 56 -46.50 7.35 -1.11
CA GLY A 56 -46.44 8.83 -1.19
C GLY A 56 -47.01 9.59 -0.01
N ASP A 57 -47.80 8.92 0.82
CA ASP A 57 -48.44 9.41 2.04
C ASP A 57 -47.79 8.84 3.33
N GLY A 58 -46.61 8.17 3.18
CA GLY A 58 -45.93 7.52 4.30
C GLY A 58 -46.58 6.24 4.78
N GLN A 59 -47.65 5.75 4.11
CA GLN A 59 -48.35 4.54 4.54
C GLN A 59 -47.69 3.28 4.01
N PHE A 60 -47.74 2.23 4.79
CA PHE A 60 -47.35 0.87 4.39
C PHE A 60 -48.40 -0.16 4.72
N THR A 61 -48.37 -1.22 3.93
CA THR A 61 -49.18 -2.42 4.20
C THR A 61 -48.30 -3.64 4.02
N LEU A 62 -48.21 -4.50 5.03
CA LEU A 62 -47.33 -5.66 5.04
C LEU A 62 -48.05 -6.85 5.68
N THR A 63 -47.91 -8.04 5.07
CA THR A 63 -48.44 -9.27 5.64
C THR A 63 -47.35 -10.04 6.37
N VAL A 64 -47.47 -10.19 7.67
CA VAL A 64 -46.46 -10.71 8.58
C VAL A 64 -47.00 -11.70 9.59
N PRO A 65 -46.15 -12.57 10.17
CA PRO A 65 -46.52 -13.38 11.31
C PRO A 65 -47.05 -12.55 12.48
N ALA A 66 -48.02 -13.02 13.21
CA ALA A 66 -48.70 -12.26 14.27
C ALA A 66 -47.77 -11.75 15.39
N ASN A 67 -46.61 -12.38 15.60
CA ASN A 67 -45.59 -12.02 16.59
C ASN A 67 -44.35 -11.40 15.97
N ALA A 68 -44.40 -10.93 14.72
CA ALA A 68 -43.26 -10.34 14.05
C ALA A 68 -42.82 -9.02 14.69
N THR A 69 -41.56 -8.70 14.59
CA THR A 69 -41.00 -7.37 14.86
C THR A 69 -40.75 -6.70 13.52
N LEU A 70 -41.29 -5.51 13.31
CA LEU A 70 -41.00 -4.68 12.13
C LEU A 70 -39.77 -3.87 12.41
N SER A 71 -38.82 -3.92 11.50
CA SER A 71 -37.66 -3.02 11.41
C SER A 71 -37.96 -1.99 10.33
N ILE A 72 -38.09 -0.73 10.74
CA ILE A 72 -38.40 0.38 9.86
C ILE A 72 -37.15 1.26 9.73
N SER A 73 -36.64 1.41 8.53
CA SER A 73 -35.43 2.17 8.25
C SER A 73 -35.59 3.05 7.03
N PHE A 74 -34.93 4.19 7.07
CA PHE A 74 -34.81 5.11 5.94
C PHE A 74 -33.45 5.81 5.96
N ILE A 75 -32.88 6.14 4.81
CA ILE A 75 -31.56 6.80 4.73
C ILE A 75 -31.63 8.15 5.44
N GLY A 76 -30.76 8.36 6.45
CA GLY A 76 -30.71 9.58 7.25
C GLY A 76 -31.64 9.56 8.48
N TYR A 77 -32.25 8.39 8.80
CA TYR A 77 -33.11 8.23 9.97
C TYR A 77 -32.73 7.01 10.81
N GLU A 78 -32.88 7.11 12.13
CA GLU A 78 -32.62 6.01 13.06
C GLU A 78 -33.59 4.84 12.82
N THR A 79 -33.03 3.65 12.63
CA THR A 79 -33.86 2.44 12.44
C THR A 79 -34.66 2.11 13.67
N GLN A 80 -35.98 2.10 13.54
CA GLN A 80 -36.91 1.74 14.65
C GLN A 80 -37.39 0.30 14.53
N LYS A 81 -37.41 -0.42 15.67
CA LYS A 81 -37.95 -1.76 15.76
C LYS A 81 -39.26 -1.76 16.57
N VAL A 82 -40.33 -2.20 15.95
CA VAL A 82 -41.66 -2.17 16.57
C VAL A 82 -42.27 -3.57 16.50
N SER A 83 -42.67 -4.14 17.66
CA SER A 83 -43.36 -5.43 17.71
C SER A 83 -44.81 -5.28 17.23
N VAL A 84 -45.20 -6.18 16.34
CA VAL A 84 -46.57 -6.30 15.86
C VAL A 84 -47.51 -6.69 16.99
N ALA A 85 -47.14 -7.69 17.80
CA ALA A 85 -47.84 -8.12 19.05
C ALA A 85 -49.36 -8.03 18.95
N GLY A 86 -49.96 -8.51 17.86
CA GLY A 86 -51.39 -8.52 17.66
C GLY A 86 -52.03 -7.21 17.13
N LYS A 87 -51.26 -6.13 16.96
CA LYS A 87 -51.73 -4.87 16.37
C LYS A 87 -51.99 -5.06 14.86
N THR A 88 -52.95 -4.29 14.31
CA THR A 88 -53.29 -4.24 12.89
C THR A 88 -52.89 -2.91 12.25
N HIS A 89 -52.59 -1.91 13.10
CA HIS A 89 -52.13 -0.58 12.67
C HIS A 89 -50.96 -0.15 13.56
N ILE A 90 -49.86 0.35 12.97
CA ILE A 90 -48.64 0.72 13.68
C ILE A 90 -48.09 1.99 13.03
N ASP A 91 -48.23 3.12 13.70
CA ASP A 91 -47.58 4.37 13.31
C ASP A 91 -46.23 4.46 13.96
N VAL A 92 -45.23 4.92 13.18
CA VAL A 92 -43.83 4.99 13.61
C VAL A 92 -43.27 6.34 13.23
N THR A 93 -42.68 7.04 14.22
CA THR A 93 -41.93 8.27 13.98
C THR A 93 -40.46 7.91 13.98
N LEU A 94 -39.77 8.14 12.87
CA LEU A 94 -38.31 7.97 12.79
C LEU A 94 -37.64 9.26 13.20
N GLY A 95 -36.76 9.21 14.18
CA GLY A 95 -35.82 10.30 14.48
C GLY A 95 -34.81 10.44 13.34
N GLU A 96 -34.42 11.68 12.99
CA GLU A 96 -33.31 11.90 12.11
C GLU A 96 -32.09 11.14 12.69
N GLU A 97 -31.49 10.26 11.90
CA GLU A 97 -30.23 9.63 12.28
C GLU A 97 -29.23 10.78 12.45
N ALA A 98 -28.92 11.12 13.71
CA ALA A 98 -27.75 11.91 13.95
C ALA A 98 -26.61 11.21 13.19
N THR A 99 -25.94 11.90 12.26
CA THR A 99 -24.72 11.45 11.58
C THR A 99 -23.58 11.32 12.61
N GLY A 100 -23.72 10.45 13.51
CA GLY A 100 -22.93 9.94 14.59
C GLY A 100 -23.49 8.56 14.86
N ILE A 101 -23.42 7.64 13.88
CA ILE A 101 -23.28 6.23 14.24
C ILE A 101 -22.06 6.25 15.14
N GLU A 102 -22.26 6.00 16.44
CA GLU A 102 -21.15 5.83 17.37
C GLU A 102 -20.34 4.61 16.88
N ASP A 103 -19.43 4.86 15.91
CA ASP A 103 -18.58 3.84 15.33
C ASP A 103 -17.77 3.21 16.45
N VAL A 104 -17.89 1.91 16.57
CA VAL A 104 -17.17 1.12 17.56
C VAL A 104 -15.82 0.74 16.96
N VAL A 105 -14.74 1.17 17.59
CA VAL A 105 -13.37 0.76 17.22
C VAL A 105 -12.84 -0.22 18.26
N VAL A 106 -12.07 -1.18 17.81
CA VAL A 106 -11.31 -2.07 18.70
C VAL A 106 -9.93 -1.47 18.90
N ILE A 107 -9.58 -1.16 20.12
CA ILE A 107 -8.28 -0.61 20.51
C ILE A 107 -7.63 -1.53 21.54
N GLY A 108 -6.46 -2.04 21.19
CA GLY A 108 -5.77 -3.01 22.02
C GLY A 108 -6.51 -4.34 22.11
N TYR A 109 -6.26 -5.06 23.18
CA TYR A 109 -6.81 -6.40 23.42
C TYR A 109 -8.16 -6.38 24.13
N GLY A 110 -8.75 -5.21 24.31
CA GLY A 110 -10.01 -5.02 25.00
C GLY A 110 -11.25 -5.17 24.12
N THR A 111 -12.40 -4.94 24.71
CA THR A 111 -13.68 -4.86 23.99
C THR A 111 -13.77 -3.56 23.19
N GLY A 112 -14.55 -3.58 22.09
CA GLY A 112 -14.77 -2.41 21.25
C GLY A 112 -15.25 -1.19 22.04
N LYS A 113 -14.82 0.00 21.63
CA LYS A 113 -15.17 1.30 22.21
C LYS A 113 -15.81 2.19 21.17
N LYS A 114 -16.67 3.07 21.61
CA LYS A 114 -17.17 4.15 20.77
C LYS A 114 -16.03 5.10 20.43
N ILE A 115 -15.91 5.51 19.17
CA ILE A 115 -14.85 6.44 18.70
C ILE A 115 -14.80 7.69 19.58
N GLY A 116 -15.94 8.29 19.93
CA GLY A 116 -16.02 9.49 20.77
C GLY A 116 -15.54 9.30 22.22
N SER A 117 -15.32 8.06 22.68
CA SER A 117 -14.78 7.74 24.01
C SER A 117 -13.30 7.36 24.00
N VAL A 118 -12.65 7.45 22.84
CA VAL A 118 -11.23 7.09 22.66
C VAL A 118 -10.35 8.30 22.91
N ILE A 119 -9.46 8.21 23.89
CA ILE A 119 -8.49 9.27 24.20
C ILE A 119 -7.43 9.39 23.10
N GLY A 120 -7.04 8.28 22.49
CA GLY A 120 -6.00 8.21 21.47
C GLY A 120 -6.45 8.74 20.10
N SER A 121 -5.47 8.96 19.22
CA SER A 121 -5.67 9.32 17.82
C SER A 121 -5.98 8.08 17.00
N VAL A 122 -7.22 7.96 16.54
CA VAL A 122 -7.69 6.83 15.74
C VAL A 122 -8.57 7.33 14.60
N ASP A 123 -8.19 6.98 13.38
CA ASP A 123 -9.00 7.20 12.18
C ASP A 123 -9.54 5.87 11.66
N GLN A 124 -10.78 5.87 11.15
CA GLN A 124 -11.43 4.68 10.59
C GLN A 124 -11.78 4.88 9.13
N VAL A 125 -11.43 3.89 8.30
CA VAL A 125 -11.87 3.76 6.91
C VAL A 125 -12.85 2.57 6.83
N LYS A 126 -14.09 2.84 6.44
CA LYS A 126 -15.17 1.84 6.36
C LYS A 126 -15.11 1.04 5.05
N SER A 127 -15.80 -0.10 5.02
CA SER A 127 -15.84 -1.02 3.87
C SER A 127 -16.24 -0.35 2.56
N GLU A 128 -17.17 0.61 2.58
CA GLU A 128 -17.65 1.32 1.39
C GLU A 128 -16.54 2.08 0.64
N LYS A 129 -15.47 2.46 1.35
CA LYS A 129 -14.28 3.09 0.76
C LYS A 129 -13.24 2.09 0.26
N ILE A 130 -13.39 0.80 0.55
CA ILE A 130 -12.40 -0.26 0.30
C ILE A 130 -12.87 -1.25 -0.74
N GLU A 131 -14.10 -1.75 -0.60
CA GLU A 131 -14.65 -2.81 -1.44
C GLU A 131 -14.95 -2.36 -2.88
N ASN A 132 -14.98 -3.31 -3.79
CA ASN A 132 -15.29 -3.11 -5.23
C ASN A 132 -14.32 -2.17 -5.97
N ARG A 133 -13.12 -1.94 -5.44
CA ARG A 133 -12.06 -1.21 -6.13
C ARG A 133 -11.27 -2.12 -7.08
N PRO A 134 -10.82 -1.64 -8.24
CA PRO A 134 -10.06 -2.43 -9.20
C PRO A 134 -8.58 -2.55 -8.77
N SER A 135 -8.33 -3.12 -7.60
CA SER A 135 -6.97 -3.35 -7.10
C SER A 135 -6.86 -4.72 -6.47
N THR A 136 -5.74 -5.39 -6.68
CA THR A 136 -5.39 -6.62 -5.96
C THR A 136 -4.78 -6.32 -4.59
N ASN A 137 -4.45 -5.05 -4.30
CA ASN A 137 -3.83 -4.61 -3.05
C ASN A 137 -4.78 -3.70 -2.25
N VAL A 138 -5.21 -4.18 -1.08
CA VAL A 138 -6.11 -3.43 -0.18
C VAL A 138 -5.50 -2.12 0.32
N VAL A 139 -4.18 -2.05 0.43
CA VAL A 139 -3.45 -0.87 0.94
C VAL A 139 -3.68 0.34 0.03
N ASP A 140 -3.78 0.15 -1.28
CA ASP A 140 -4.02 1.23 -2.23
C ASP A 140 -5.34 1.97 -1.97
N ALA A 141 -6.35 1.29 -1.40
CA ALA A 141 -7.63 1.89 -1.08
C ALA A 141 -7.56 2.90 0.08
N LEU A 142 -6.50 2.85 0.89
CA LEU A 142 -6.30 3.73 2.04
C LEU A 142 -5.56 5.02 1.69
N GLN A 143 -4.97 5.11 0.50
CA GLN A 143 -4.18 6.28 0.10
C GLN A 143 -5.04 7.55 0.04
N GLY A 144 -4.62 8.59 0.78
CA GLY A 144 -5.35 9.85 0.88
C GLY A 144 -6.62 9.82 1.74
N GLN A 145 -6.96 8.67 2.39
CA GLN A 145 -8.16 8.54 3.23
C GLN A 145 -7.91 8.92 4.70
N VAL A 146 -6.66 8.87 5.17
CA VAL A 146 -6.29 9.09 6.58
C VAL A 146 -5.18 10.13 6.65
N ALA A 147 -5.36 11.16 7.47
CA ALA A 147 -4.33 12.17 7.71
C ALA A 147 -3.14 11.55 8.48
N GLY A 148 -1.90 11.88 8.06
CA GLY A 148 -0.68 11.32 8.64
C GLY A 148 -0.32 9.92 8.16
N LEU A 149 -1.18 9.26 7.37
CA LEU A 149 -0.88 7.98 6.71
C LEU A 149 -0.41 8.24 5.27
N GLN A 150 0.85 7.97 5.01
CA GLN A 150 1.43 8.02 3.69
C GLN A 150 1.53 6.61 3.10
N ILE A 151 0.93 6.41 1.95
CA ILE A 151 1.03 5.18 1.16
C ILE A 151 1.55 5.56 -0.21
N MET A 152 2.60 4.87 -0.65
CA MET A 152 3.23 5.08 -1.95
C MET A 152 3.42 3.74 -2.63
N THR A 153 2.99 3.64 -3.88
CA THR A 153 3.19 2.47 -4.72
C THR A 153 4.33 2.79 -5.69
N GLY A 154 5.55 2.52 -5.24
CA GLY A 154 6.76 2.86 -6.00
C GLY A 154 6.95 2.06 -7.29
N ASN A 155 6.16 0.99 -7.48
CA ASN A 155 6.23 0.12 -8.66
C ASN A 155 4.87 -0.58 -8.84
N GLY A 156 4.42 -0.72 -10.09
CA GLY A 156 3.12 -1.29 -10.48
C GLY A 156 3.12 -2.80 -10.68
N GLU A 157 4.19 -3.51 -10.38
CA GLU A 157 4.30 -4.96 -10.50
C GLU A 157 3.22 -5.67 -9.66
N LEU A 158 2.66 -6.78 -10.18
CA LEU A 158 1.46 -7.42 -9.64
C LEU A 158 1.60 -7.93 -8.20
N THR A 159 2.82 -8.22 -7.76
CA THR A 159 3.16 -8.72 -6.42
C THR A 159 3.90 -7.70 -5.55
N SER A 160 4.12 -6.48 -6.06
CA SER A 160 4.83 -5.41 -5.36
C SER A 160 4.10 -4.97 -4.10
N THR A 161 4.87 -4.63 -3.07
CA THR A 161 4.36 -4.11 -1.80
C THR A 161 4.37 -2.59 -1.79
N SER A 162 3.23 -1.97 -1.46
CA SER A 162 3.18 -0.54 -1.22
C SER A 162 3.90 -0.19 0.09
N SER A 163 4.64 0.89 0.09
CA SER A 163 5.24 1.44 1.31
C SER A 163 4.18 2.15 2.15
N ILE A 164 4.19 1.90 3.44
CA ILE A 164 3.23 2.46 4.39
C ILE A 164 4.00 3.15 5.51
N ARG A 165 3.71 4.43 5.76
CA ARG A 165 4.30 5.22 6.85
C ARG A 165 3.25 6.02 7.58
N ILE A 166 3.43 6.14 8.90
CA ILE A 166 2.59 7.00 9.75
C ILE A 166 3.52 8.02 10.42
N HIS A 167 3.22 9.33 10.22
CA HIS A 167 3.99 10.45 10.77
C HIS A 167 5.48 10.44 10.36
N GLY A 168 5.77 10.07 9.10
CA GLY A 168 7.11 10.07 8.53
C GLY A 168 7.98 8.89 8.95
N LEU A 169 9.28 8.99 8.69
CA LEU A 169 10.28 7.95 8.99
C LEU A 169 10.59 7.94 10.47
N GLY A 170 10.60 6.75 11.10
CA GLY A 170 10.79 6.60 12.54
C GLY A 170 12.21 6.22 12.98
N SER A 171 13.02 5.65 12.07
CA SER A 171 14.36 5.13 12.35
C SER A 171 15.27 5.24 11.13
N MET A 172 16.60 5.18 11.33
CA MET A 172 17.60 5.10 10.25
C MET A 172 17.99 3.66 9.91
N GLY A 173 17.93 2.73 10.85
CA GLY A 173 18.43 1.37 10.63
C GLY A 173 17.51 0.26 11.12
N ALA A 174 16.42 0.58 11.83
CA ALA A 174 15.37 -0.37 12.18
C ALA A 174 14.16 -0.27 11.24
N ASP A 175 13.24 -1.25 11.34
CA ASP A 175 12.00 -1.27 10.56
C ASP A 175 11.16 -0.01 10.84
N THR A 176 10.66 0.60 9.79
CA THR A 176 9.86 1.83 9.82
C THR A 176 8.39 1.61 9.46
N SER A 177 8.02 0.36 9.18
CA SER A 177 6.65 -0.02 8.83
C SER A 177 5.74 -0.03 10.06
N PRO A 178 4.46 0.35 9.95
CA PRO A 178 3.51 0.19 11.03
C PRO A 178 3.20 -1.30 11.29
N LEU A 179 2.82 -1.61 12.52
CA LEU A 179 2.28 -2.93 12.87
C LEU A 179 0.94 -3.14 12.20
N ILE A 180 0.76 -4.25 11.48
CA ILE A 180 -0.51 -4.61 10.85
C ILE A 180 -1.17 -5.71 11.65
N LEU A 181 -2.43 -5.48 12.03
CA LEU A 181 -3.25 -6.44 12.75
C LEU A 181 -4.47 -6.82 11.89
N LEU A 182 -4.72 -8.09 11.72
CA LEU A 182 -5.91 -8.62 11.08
C LEU A 182 -6.78 -9.31 12.13
N ASP A 183 -7.95 -8.75 12.42
CA ASP A 183 -8.85 -9.21 13.51
C ASP A 183 -8.16 -9.34 14.88
N GLY A 184 -7.07 -8.60 15.09
CA GLY A 184 -6.22 -8.65 16.30
C GLY A 184 -5.00 -9.56 16.19
N ALA A 185 -4.84 -10.33 15.12
CA ALA A 185 -3.66 -11.13 14.83
C ALA A 185 -2.59 -10.29 14.12
N PRO A 186 -1.34 -10.21 14.60
CA PRO A 186 -0.25 -9.61 13.83
C PRO A 186 -0.02 -10.38 12.53
N ILE A 187 0.13 -9.64 11.42
CA ILE A 187 0.44 -10.20 10.10
C ILE A 187 1.54 -9.41 9.41
N GLN A 188 2.22 -10.05 8.45
CA GLN A 188 3.18 -9.37 7.59
C GLN A 188 2.47 -8.45 6.57
N ALA A 189 3.12 -7.36 6.16
CA ALA A 189 2.61 -6.48 5.11
C ALA A 189 2.34 -7.24 3.79
N SER A 190 3.20 -8.20 3.47
CA SER A 190 3.02 -9.08 2.31
C SER A 190 1.81 -10.02 2.43
N THR A 191 1.38 -10.41 3.63
CA THR A 191 0.14 -11.16 3.87
C THR A 191 -1.08 -10.27 3.66
N LEU A 192 -1.04 -9.00 4.11
CA LEU A 192 -2.14 -8.04 3.91
C LEU A 192 -2.51 -7.90 2.44
N GLN A 193 -1.53 -7.89 1.53
CA GLN A 193 -1.78 -7.76 0.10
C GLN A 193 -2.49 -8.97 -0.53
N THR A 194 -2.38 -10.14 0.09
CA THR A 194 -3.07 -11.35 -0.41
C THR A 194 -4.54 -11.42 0.04
N ILE A 195 -4.98 -10.54 0.95
CA ILE A 195 -6.34 -10.55 1.49
C ILE A 195 -7.31 -9.94 0.48
N ASN A 196 -8.48 -10.59 0.33
CA ASN A 196 -9.56 -10.04 -0.47
C ASN A 196 -10.15 -8.78 0.19
N GLN A 197 -10.12 -7.65 -0.53
CA GLN A 197 -10.66 -6.37 -0.03
C GLN A 197 -12.17 -6.43 0.28
N ASN A 198 -12.93 -7.30 -0.41
CA ASN A 198 -14.37 -7.47 -0.18
C ASN A 198 -14.69 -8.21 1.13
N ASP A 199 -13.68 -8.80 1.80
CA ASP A 199 -13.81 -9.38 3.14
C ASP A 199 -13.62 -8.36 4.27
N ILE A 200 -13.21 -7.13 3.98
CA ILE A 200 -12.87 -6.11 4.98
C ILE A 200 -14.11 -5.33 5.39
N ALA A 201 -14.33 -5.23 6.70
CA ALA A 201 -15.39 -4.41 7.29
C ALA A 201 -14.92 -2.98 7.57
N SER A 202 -13.69 -2.83 8.09
CA SER A 202 -13.08 -1.52 8.35
C SER A 202 -11.57 -1.63 8.52
N VAL A 203 -10.88 -0.51 8.34
CA VAL A 203 -9.47 -0.35 8.69
C VAL A 203 -9.36 0.83 9.65
N ASN A 204 -8.77 0.59 10.83
CA ASN A 204 -8.53 1.60 11.84
C ASN A 204 -7.03 1.90 11.89
N VAL A 205 -6.65 3.16 11.85
CA VAL A 205 -5.26 3.62 11.91
C VAL A 205 -5.03 4.31 13.24
N LEU A 206 -4.14 3.74 14.06
CA LEU A 206 -3.76 4.23 15.38
C LEU A 206 -2.41 4.94 15.27
N LYS A 207 -2.36 6.22 15.66
CA LYS A 207 -1.24 7.09 15.33
C LYS A 207 -0.46 7.59 16.56
N ASP A 208 -1.05 7.57 17.75
CA ASP A 208 -0.46 8.14 18.97
C ASP A 208 -0.09 7.10 20.03
N ALA A 209 0.70 7.51 21.03
CA ALA A 209 1.20 6.62 22.07
C ALA A 209 0.08 5.99 22.92
N SER A 210 -1.01 6.70 23.21
CA SER A 210 -2.11 6.19 24.04
C SER A 210 -2.84 5.01 23.37
N ALA A 211 -2.99 5.06 22.05
CA ALA A 211 -3.62 3.98 21.27
C ALA A 211 -2.65 2.82 20.95
N THR A 212 -1.37 3.11 20.73
CA THR A 212 -0.40 2.14 20.19
C THR A 212 0.47 1.45 21.21
N SER A 213 0.79 2.08 22.37
CA SER A 213 1.74 1.52 23.35
C SER A 213 1.29 0.18 23.96
N ILE A 214 -0.01 -0.14 23.90
CA ILE A 214 -0.50 -1.44 24.37
C ILE A 214 0.04 -2.61 23.50
N TYR A 215 0.42 -2.35 22.25
CA TYR A 215 1.05 -3.32 21.35
C TYR A 215 2.58 -3.34 21.45
N GLY A 216 3.14 -2.49 22.35
CA GLY A 216 4.55 -2.47 22.73
C GLY A 216 5.49 -2.05 21.61
N SER A 217 6.65 -2.67 21.61
CA SER A 217 7.80 -2.35 20.76
C SER A 217 7.57 -2.56 19.24
N ARG A 218 6.51 -3.22 18.83
CA ARG A 218 6.18 -3.40 17.43
C ARG A 218 5.36 -2.24 16.86
N ALA A 219 4.82 -1.39 17.73
CA ALA A 219 3.87 -0.34 17.35
C ALA A 219 4.48 1.07 17.36
N ALA A 220 5.81 1.19 17.45
CA ALA A 220 6.51 2.48 17.44
C ALA A 220 6.20 3.32 16.19
N ASN A 221 5.95 2.69 15.07
CA ASN A 221 5.60 3.34 13.80
C ASN A 221 4.08 3.41 13.55
N GLY A 222 3.25 3.24 14.60
CA GLY A 222 1.81 3.19 14.48
C GLY A 222 1.24 1.80 14.25
N VAL A 223 -0.08 1.69 14.19
CA VAL A 223 -0.80 0.42 14.01
C VAL A 223 -1.90 0.59 12.96
N ILE A 224 -1.99 -0.38 12.06
CA ILE A 224 -3.10 -0.53 11.11
C ILE A 224 -3.90 -1.76 11.53
N TYR A 225 -5.09 -1.56 12.07
CA TYR A 225 -5.98 -2.62 12.51
C TYR A 225 -7.05 -2.87 11.45
N VAL A 226 -6.92 -3.98 10.73
CA VAL A 226 -7.87 -4.44 9.72
C VAL A 226 -8.89 -5.37 10.37
N GLN A 227 -10.15 -5.02 10.25
CA GLN A 227 -11.27 -5.83 10.72
C GLN A 227 -11.98 -6.46 9.54
N THR A 228 -12.21 -7.78 9.60
CA THR A 228 -12.94 -8.48 8.55
C THR A 228 -14.43 -8.57 8.86
N LYS A 229 -15.24 -8.85 7.82
CA LYS A 229 -16.68 -9.00 7.92
C LYS A 229 -17.05 -10.20 8.79
N THR A 230 -18.11 -10.05 9.57
CA THR A 230 -18.66 -11.08 10.44
C THR A 230 -20.15 -11.24 10.19
N GLY A 231 -20.72 -12.40 10.56
CA GLY A 231 -22.16 -12.58 10.56
C GLY A 231 -22.87 -11.80 11.66
N ARG A 232 -24.14 -11.51 11.46
CA ARG A 232 -24.98 -10.84 12.46
C ARG A 232 -25.74 -11.89 13.28
N ARG A 233 -25.76 -11.74 14.61
CA ARG A 233 -26.59 -12.58 15.47
C ARG A 233 -28.07 -12.24 15.31
N ASN A 234 -28.94 -13.20 15.62
CA ASN A 234 -30.40 -13.10 15.47
C ASN A 234 -30.87 -12.81 14.03
N GLN A 235 -30.05 -13.17 13.06
CA GLN A 235 -30.42 -13.08 11.66
C GLN A 235 -30.90 -14.45 11.18
N GLU A 236 -32.22 -14.62 11.09
CA GLU A 236 -32.84 -15.89 10.70
C GLU A 236 -32.61 -16.21 9.20
N SER A 237 -32.37 -15.20 8.36
CA SER A 237 -32.08 -15.41 6.95
C SER A 237 -30.57 -15.43 6.70
N VAL A 238 -30.14 -16.33 5.84
CA VAL A 238 -28.77 -16.36 5.32
C VAL A 238 -28.66 -15.27 4.23
N ASP A 239 -27.65 -14.42 4.34
CA ASP A 239 -27.31 -13.48 3.28
C ASP A 239 -26.21 -14.08 2.41
N VAL A 240 -26.51 -14.22 1.12
CA VAL A 240 -25.56 -14.68 0.11
C VAL A 240 -25.28 -13.52 -0.84
N THR A 241 -24.03 -13.15 -1.00
CA THR A 241 -23.61 -12.10 -1.95
C THR A 241 -22.65 -12.70 -2.98
N LEU A 242 -22.96 -12.50 -4.25
CA LEU A 242 -22.09 -12.87 -5.37
C LEU A 242 -21.69 -11.59 -6.10
N THR A 243 -20.39 -11.34 -6.17
CA THR A 243 -19.82 -10.18 -6.88
C THR A 243 -18.95 -10.66 -8.03
N GLY A 244 -19.14 -10.08 -9.21
CA GLY A 244 -18.30 -10.30 -10.38
C GLY A 244 -17.74 -8.98 -10.85
N GLN A 245 -16.45 -8.93 -11.16
CA GLN A 245 -15.77 -7.74 -11.63
C GLN A 245 -14.86 -8.08 -12.81
N TYR A 246 -14.90 -7.22 -13.83
CA TYR A 246 -13.97 -7.20 -14.95
C TYR A 246 -13.28 -5.86 -15.01
N SER A 247 -11.96 -5.88 -15.16
CA SER A 247 -11.16 -4.64 -15.27
C SER A 247 -10.19 -4.75 -16.44
N MET A 248 -9.80 -3.60 -16.97
CA MET A 248 -8.78 -3.45 -18.01
C MET A 248 -7.71 -2.50 -17.49
N SER A 249 -6.46 -2.95 -17.52
CA SER A 249 -5.29 -2.20 -17.04
C SER A 249 -4.42 -1.75 -18.23
N SER A 250 -3.91 -0.53 -18.16
CA SER A 250 -2.89 0.00 -19.09
C SER A 250 -1.88 0.83 -18.29
N ALA A 251 -0.65 0.96 -18.76
CA ALA A 251 0.33 1.82 -18.11
C ALA A 251 -0.19 3.27 -17.97
N VAL A 252 0.15 3.92 -16.88
CA VAL A 252 0.09 5.39 -16.82
C VAL A 252 1.11 5.89 -17.85
N ALA A 253 0.66 6.57 -18.89
CA ALA A 253 1.55 7.04 -19.94
C ALA A 253 2.58 8.03 -19.34
N PRO A 254 3.87 7.88 -19.60
CA PRO A 254 4.85 8.89 -19.24
C PRO A 254 4.58 10.18 -20.02
N GLU A 255 4.88 11.30 -19.44
CA GLU A 255 4.86 12.59 -20.14
C GLU A 255 6.03 12.73 -21.15
N LEU A 256 6.90 11.69 -21.20
CA LEU A 256 8.00 11.64 -22.15
C LEU A 256 7.49 11.38 -23.58
N ASN A 257 7.71 12.34 -24.45
CA ASN A 257 7.45 12.19 -25.87
C ASN A 257 8.73 11.70 -26.58
N MET A 258 8.80 10.38 -26.85
CA MET A 258 9.95 9.77 -27.52
C MET A 258 9.96 10.14 -29.01
N MET A 259 11.16 10.40 -29.54
CA MET A 259 11.38 10.77 -30.93
C MET A 259 10.94 9.66 -31.90
N SER A 260 10.40 10.04 -33.03
CA SER A 260 10.21 9.17 -34.19
C SER A 260 11.58 8.81 -34.81
N ALA A 261 11.60 7.82 -35.70
CA ALA A 261 12.82 7.38 -36.37
C ALA A 261 13.52 8.53 -37.12
N ASN A 262 12.78 9.41 -37.79
CA ASN A 262 13.36 10.56 -38.47
C ASN A 262 13.88 11.61 -37.48
N GLU A 263 13.10 11.95 -36.45
CA GLU A 263 13.51 12.92 -35.42
C GLU A 263 14.77 12.46 -34.68
N MET A 264 14.86 11.17 -34.31
CA MET A 264 16.05 10.61 -33.70
C MET A 264 17.27 10.69 -34.60
N LEU A 265 17.12 10.30 -35.88
CA LEU A 265 18.22 10.36 -36.84
C LEU A 265 18.68 11.80 -37.09
N ASP A 266 17.76 12.76 -37.10
CA ASP A 266 18.09 14.20 -37.27
C ASP A 266 18.75 14.74 -36.01
N TYR A 267 18.28 14.38 -34.81
CA TYR A 267 18.93 14.80 -33.56
C TYR A 267 20.37 14.26 -33.43
N ILE A 268 20.55 12.97 -33.70
CA ILE A 268 21.90 12.38 -33.67
C ILE A 268 22.74 12.94 -34.83
N GLY A 269 22.14 13.23 -35.99
CA GLY A 269 22.77 13.92 -37.10
C GLY A 269 23.27 15.31 -36.71
N ALA A 270 22.48 16.07 -35.94
CA ALA A 270 22.91 17.34 -35.36
C ALA A 270 24.15 17.17 -34.44
N ALA A 271 24.10 16.17 -33.53
CA ALA A 271 25.19 15.86 -32.61
C ALA A 271 26.50 15.49 -33.36
N VAL A 272 26.39 14.66 -34.38
CA VAL A 272 27.52 14.27 -35.25
C VAL A 272 28.07 15.50 -35.98
N ALA A 273 27.20 16.35 -36.54
CA ALA A 273 27.65 17.56 -37.27
C ALA A 273 28.39 18.52 -36.36
N VAL A 274 27.92 18.77 -35.14
CA VAL A 274 28.58 19.62 -34.15
C VAL A 274 29.96 19.04 -33.77
N ARG A 275 30.06 17.75 -33.55
CA ARG A 275 31.32 17.04 -33.19
C ARG A 275 32.37 17.11 -34.31
N LEU A 276 31.92 16.95 -35.54
CA LEU A 276 32.84 16.97 -36.70
C LEU A 276 33.28 18.36 -37.08
N SER A 277 32.42 19.39 -36.95
CA SER A 277 32.72 20.78 -37.33
C SER A 277 33.29 21.61 -36.20
N GLY A 278 33.01 21.24 -34.92
CA GLY A 278 33.28 22.11 -33.77
C GLY A 278 32.34 23.32 -33.65
N ASP A 279 31.43 23.51 -34.62
CA ASP A 279 30.47 24.61 -34.67
C ASP A 279 29.12 24.12 -34.10
N ALA A 280 28.69 24.74 -33.03
CA ALA A 280 27.48 24.36 -32.29
C ALA A 280 26.18 24.68 -33.06
N LEU A 281 26.21 25.68 -33.98
CA LEU A 281 25.04 26.00 -34.76
C LEU A 281 24.70 24.93 -35.78
N THR A 282 23.51 24.34 -35.63
CA THR A 282 22.98 23.30 -36.52
C THR A 282 22.05 23.90 -37.57
N THR A 283 22.35 23.62 -38.84
CA THR A 283 21.51 23.98 -39.98
C THR A 283 20.92 22.70 -40.60
N PRO A 284 19.83 22.77 -41.36
CA PRO A 284 19.27 21.59 -42.02
C PRO A 284 20.27 20.80 -42.86
N ASP A 285 21.17 21.49 -43.59
CA ASP A 285 22.23 20.84 -44.38
C ASP A 285 23.28 20.13 -43.54
N LYS A 286 23.67 20.72 -42.39
CA LYS A 286 24.57 20.09 -41.44
C LYS A 286 23.94 18.87 -40.78
N ILE A 287 22.68 18.95 -40.36
CA ILE A 287 21.90 17.83 -39.80
C ILE A 287 21.84 16.69 -40.82
N ALA A 288 21.46 16.97 -42.10
CA ALA A 288 21.39 15.97 -43.14
C ALA A 288 22.75 15.30 -43.42
N SER A 289 23.85 16.07 -43.42
CA SER A 289 25.20 15.52 -43.58
C SER A 289 25.63 14.65 -42.41
N GLY A 290 25.38 15.11 -41.17
CA GLY A 290 25.65 14.33 -39.96
C GLY A 290 24.81 13.06 -39.88
N ARG A 291 23.53 13.12 -40.26
CA ARG A 291 22.63 11.94 -40.35
C ARG A 291 23.17 10.90 -41.34
N GLN A 292 23.59 11.31 -42.55
CA GLN A 292 24.18 10.38 -43.52
C GLN A 292 25.49 9.79 -43.01
N TYR A 293 26.32 10.59 -42.34
CA TYR A 293 27.55 10.11 -41.70
C TYR A 293 27.24 9.03 -40.66
N PHE A 294 26.27 9.30 -39.79
CA PHE A 294 25.84 8.36 -38.75
C PHE A 294 25.35 7.04 -39.33
N ILE A 295 24.44 7.12 -40.31
CA ILE A 295 23.86 5.92 -40.96
C ILE A 295 24.96 5.05 -41.58
N ARG A 296 25.92 5.69 -42.27
CA ARG A 296 26.99 4.96 -42.97
C ARG A 296 28.04 4.34 -42.05
N ASN A 297 28.41 5.03 -40.98
CA ASN A 297 29.55 4.66 -40.15
C ASN A 297 29.14 3.81 -38.90
N PHE A 298 27.87 3.78 -38.54
CA PHE A 298 27.38 3.06 -37.37
C PHE A 298 26.53 1.83 -37.73
N GLY A 299 26.60 1.37 -38.96
CA GLY A 299 25.96 0.10 -39.39
C GLY A 299 24.44 0.18 -39.56
N LEU A 300 23.88 1.39 -39.68
CA LEU A 300 22.43 1.57 -39.76
C LEU A 300 21.87 1.41 -41.18
N ALA A 301 22.70 1.30 -42.20
CA ALA A 301 22.23 1.19 -43.60
C ALA A 301 21.26 0.02 -43.82
N LYS A 302 21.36 -1.06 -43.04
CA LYS A 302 20.43 -2.21 -43.08
C LYS A 302 19.00 -1.90 -42.61
N PHE A 303 18.78 -0.79 -41.92
CA PHE A 303 17.47 -0.34 -41.44
C PHE A 303 16.86 0.74 -42.34
N MET A 304 17.56 1.15 -43.39
CA MET A 304 17.23 2.28 -44.26
C MET A 304 16.91 1.82 -45.68
N ASP A 305 16.06 2.60 -46.36
CA ASP A 305 15.82 2.47 -47.81
C ASP A 305 16.99 3.01 -48.64
N GLU A 306 16.90 2.93 -49.96
CA GLU A 306 17.91 3.45 -50.92
C GLU A 306 18.15 4.95 -50.78
N ASN A 307 17.18 5.69 -50.19
CA ASN A 307 17.26 7.15 -50.00
C ASN A 307 17.67 7.54 -48.56
N TYR A 308 18.15 6.55 -47.75
CA TYR A 308 18.50 6.75 -46.34
C TYR A 308 17.29 7.14 -45.43
N ASN A 309 16.05 6.80 -45.80
CA ASN A 309 14.89 6.91 -44.93
C ASN A 309 14.73 5.63 -44.09
N PRO A 310 14.31 5.73 -42.83
CA PRO A 310 14.07 4.54 -42.03
C PRO A 310 12.91 3.72 -42.61
N MET A 311 13.11 2.40 -42.70
CA MET A 311 12.10 1.45 -43.18
C MET A 311 11.02 1.18 -42.14
N ASN A 312 11.31 1.46 -40.86
CA ASN A 312 10.40 1.27 -39.75
C ASN A 312 10.36 2.53 -38.86
N ASP A 313 9.24 2.72 -38.17
CA ASP A 313 9.05 3.81 -37.19
C ASP A 313 8.09 3.32 -36.09
N TYR A 314 8.61 2.51 -35.17
CA TYR A 314 7.83 1.92 -34.08
C TYR A 314 7.77 2.85 -32.87
N LYS A 315 6.58 2.97 -32.29
CA LYS A 315 6.39 3.52 -30.93
C LYS A 315 6.46 2.38 -29.93
N TRP A 316 7.68 2.03 -29.53
CA TRP A 316 7.98 0.83 -28.73
C TRP A 316 7.19 0.72 -27.43
N TRP A 317 6.86 1.85 -26.79
CA TRP A 317 5.93 1.88 -25.67
C TRP A 317 4.60 1.18 -25.94
N ASN A 318 4.09 1.31 -27.15
CA ASN A 318 2.82 0.72 -27.57
C ASN A 318 2.95 -0.72 -28.05
N GLU A 319 4.15 -1.13 -28.48
CA GLU A 319 4.42 -2.47 -28.97
C GLU A 319 4.77 -3.44 -27.81
N ILE A 320 5.46 -2.95 -26.79
CA ILE A 320 5.95 -3.76 -25.68
C ILE A 320 4.94 -3.84 -24.55
N LEU A 321 4.30 -2.70 -24.18
CA LEU A 321 3.39 -2.68 -23.04
C LEU A 321 1.98 -3.09 -23.44
N GLU A 322 1.46 -4.11 -22.74
CA GLU A 322 0.10 -4.60 -22.95
C GLU A 322 -0.93 -3.50 -22.67
N ARG A 323 -1.83 -3.27 -23.63
CA ARG A 323 -2.95 -2.34 -23.50
C ARG A 323 -4.19 -3.10 -23.11
N ASN A 324 -4.95 -2.56 -22.16
CA ASN A 324 -6.20 -3.17 -21.69
C ASN A 324 -5.99 -4.60 -21.13
N ALA A 325 -4.86 -4.85 -20.46
CA ALA A 325 -4.59 -6.11 -19.82
C ALA A 325 -5.74 -6.49 -18.87
N PRO A 326 -6.36 -7.68 -19.06
CA PRO A 326 -7.60 -8.02 -18.36
C PRO A 326 -7.37 -8.44 -16.90
N MET A 327 -8.37 -8.18 -16.09
CA MET A 327 -8.52 -8.75 -14.74
C MET A 327 -9.93 -9.26 -14.57
N TYR A 328 -10.07 -10.48 -14.05
CA TYR A 328 -11.33 -11.10 -13.68
C TYR A 328 -11.31 -11.37 -12.18
N GLN A 329 -12.39 -10.98 -11.50
CA GLN A 329 -12.56 -11.29 -10.08
C GLN A 329 -13.97 -11.77 -9.82
N VAL A 330 -14.11 -12.83 -9.03
CA VAL A 330 -15.38 -13.36 -8.56
C VAL A 330 -15.30 -13.61 -7.06
N ASP A 331 -16.25 -13.08 -6.33
CA ASP A 331 -16.37 -13.18 -4.89
C ASP A 331 -17.74 -13.79 -4.52
N LEU A 332 -17.71 -14.78 -3.66
CA LEU A 332 -18.92 -15.35 -3.05
C LEU A 332 -18.80 -15.23 -1.54
N SER A 333 -19.77 -14.62 -0.89
CA SER A 333 -19.84 -14.59 0.57
C SER A 333 -21.19 -15.07 1.09
N VAL A 334 -21.15 -15.72 2.24
CA VAL A 334 -22.31 -16.25 2.95
C VAL A 334 -22.21 -15.84 4.40
N SER A 335 -23.20 -15.13 4.91
CA SER A 335 -23.24 -14.71 6.30
C SER A 335 -24.60 -14.94 6.95
N GLY A 336 -24.58 -15.13 8.26
CA GLY A 336 -25.81 -15.32 9.02
C GLY A 336 -25.54 -15.56 10.50
N GLY A 337 -26.55 -15.86 11.23
CA GLY A 337 -26.36 -16.20 12.62
C GLY A 337 -27.65 -16.44 13.43
N SER A 338 -27.57 -17.34 14.36
CA SER A 338 -28.59 -17.59 15.41
C SER A 338 -28.38 -16.63 16.59
N ALA A 339 -29.19 -16.75 17.63
CA ALA A 339 -29.00 -16.02 18.89
C ALA A 339 -27.62 -16.29 19.56
N LYS A 340 -27.06 -17.50 19.33
CA LYS A 340 -25.78 -17.92 19.95
C LYS A 340 -24.57 -17.78 19.02
N THR A 341 -24.72 -18.08 17.74
CA THR A 341 -23.60 -18.20 16.80
C THR A 341 -23.81 -17.26 15.62
N SER A 342 -22.79 -16.50 15.25
CA SER A 342 -22.71 -15.79 13.98
C SER A 342 -21.58 -16.39 13.15
N TYR A 343 -21.76 -16.40 11.82
CA TYR A 343 -20.79 -16.93 10.89
C TYR A 343 -20.70 -16.08 9.61
N TYR A 344 -19.51 -16.05 9.07
CA TYR A 344 -19.18 -15.48 7.76
C TYR A 344 -18.25 -16.44 7.04
N PHE A 345 -18.56 -16.76 5.79
CA PHE A 345 -17.72 -17.54 4.89
C PHE A 345 -17.56 -16.77 3.59
N SER A 346 -16.37 -16.76 3.03
CA SER A 346 -16.14 -16.21 1.69
C SER A 346 -15.17 -17.06 0.88
N GLY A 347 -15.33 -17.01 -0.43
CA GLY A 347 -14.41 -17.54 -1.43
C GLY A 347 -14.20 -16.51 -2.53
N ASN A 348 -12.96 -16.28 -2.91
CA ASN A 348 -12.56 -15.34 -3.94
C ASN A 348 -11.64 -16.03 -4.95
N TYR A 349 -11.84 -15.72 -6.21
CA TYR A 349 -10.89 -15.98 -7.29
C TYR A 349 -10.59 -14.67 -8.02
N ALA A 350 -9.32 -14.39 -8.27
CA ALA A 350 -8.88 -13.28 -9.09
C ALA A 350 -7.77 -13.74 -10.04
N ASN A 351 -7.92 -13.42 -11.33
CA ASN A 351 -6.87 -13.54 -12.34
C ASN A 351 -6.59 -12.16 -12.90
N LYS A 352 -5.32 -11.76 -12.98
CA LYS A 352 -4.89 -10.48 -13.52
C LYS A 352 -3.70 -10.67 -14.45
N THR A 353 -3.82 -10.24 -15.68
CA THR A 353 -2.70 -10.10 -16.61
C THR A 353 -2.01 -8.76 -16.33
N GLY A 354 -0.68 -8.78 -16.29
CA GLY A 354 0.14 -7.57 -16.15
C GLY A 354 0.29 -6.82 -17.47
N ILE A 355 0.81 -5.60 -17.40
CA ILE A 355 1.09 -4.78 -18.58
C ILE A 355 2.44 -5.09 -19.23
N LEU A 356 3.31 -5.86 -18.56
CA LEU A 356 4.56 -6.35 -19.14
C LEU A 356 4.36 -7.77 -19.68
N PRO A 357 5.05 -8.13 -20.78
CA PRO A 357 4.99 -9.47 -21.35
C PRO A 357 5.32 -10.55 -20.32
N GLY A 358 4.50 -11.61 -20.27
CA GLY A 358 4.69 -12.73 -19.38
C GLY A 358 4.33 -12.50 -17.91
N SER A 359 3.74 -11.34 -17.57
CA SER A 359 3.29 -11.06 -16.20
C SER A 359 1.85 -11.51 -15.99
N GLU A 360 1.60 -12.37 -15.03
CA GLU A 360 0.28 -12.90 -14.68
C GLU A 360 0.16 -13.18 -13.20
N LEU A 361 -1.04 -13.05 -12.65
CA LEU A 361 -1.37 -13.35 -11.26
C LEU A 361 -2.67 -14.14 -11.18
N ASP A 362 -2.63 -15.32 -10.57
CA ASP A 362 -3.78 -16.10 -10.13
C ASP A 362 -3.85 -16.13 -8.62
N ARG A 363 -5.00 -15.82 -8.04
CA ARG A 363 -5.20 -15.80 -6.60
C ARG A 363 -6.52 -16.44 -6.19
N TYR A 364 -6.44 -17.30 -5.19
CA TYR A 364 -7.57 -17.97 -4.56
C TYR A 364 -7.55 -17.67 -3.08
N ASN A 365 -8.64 -17.15 -2.54
CA ASN A 365 -8.78 -16.88 -1.11
C ASN A 365 -10.02 -17.56 -0.56
N PHE A 366 -9.91 -18.03 0.67
CA PHE A 366 -11.01 -18.52 1.49
C PHE A 366 -10.92 -17.91 2.88
N ARG A 367 -12.05 -17.45 3.42
CA ARG A 367 -12.14 -16.93 4.79
C ARG A 367 -13.32 -17.50 5.52
N THR A 368 -13.15 -17.74 6.82
CA THR A 368 -14.22 -18.11 7.74
C THR A 368 -14.06 -17.36 9.06
N ASN A 369 -15.14 -16.73 9.52
CA ASN A 369 -15.24 -16.09 10.81
C ASN A 369 -16.45 -16.67 11.54
N ILE A 370 -16.24 -17.27 12.70
CA ILE A 370 -17.27 -17.89 13.53
C ILE A 370 -17.13 -17.35 14.95
N ASP A 371 -18.24 -16.90 15.51
CA ASP A 371 -18.30 -16.40 16.88
C ASP A 371 -19.51 -17.04 17.58
N THR A 372 -19.26 -17.80 18.64
CA THR A 372 -20.28 -18.59 19.36
C THR A 372 -20.29 -18.26 20.84
N ARG A 373 -21.45 -17.84 21.36
CA ARG A 373 -21.74 -17.83 22.79
C ARG A 373 -22.30 -19.16 23.20
N ALA A 374 -21.42 -20.06 23.66
CA ALA A 374 -21.83 -21.39 24.10
C ALA A 374 -22.83 -21.28 25.26
N ASN A 375 -22.58 -20.35 26.19
CA ASN A 375 -23.49 -19.98 27.28
C ASN A 375 -23.19 -18.52 27.74
N ASN A 376 -23.79 -18.09 28.86
CA ASN A 376 -23.68 -16.70 29.34
C ASN A 376 -22.29 -16.33 29.86
N TRP A 377 -21.40 -17.29 30.10
CA TRP A 377 -20.06 -17.09 30.64
C TRP A 377 -18.94 -17.57 29.69
N LEU A 378 -19.28 -18.25 28.58
CA LEU A 378 -18.30 -18.80 27.62
C LEU A 378 -18.62 -18.38 26.20
N ARG A 379 -17.65 -17.72 25.57
CA ARG A 379 -17.65 -17.35 24.16
C ARG A 379 -16.39 -17.90 23.47
N LEU A 380 -16.56 -18.43 22.28
CA LEU A 380 -15.52 -19.01 21.44
C LEU A 380 -15.53 -18.30 20.10
N GLY A 381 -14.36 -18.03 19.55
CA GLY A 381 -14.24 -17.44 18.22
C GLY A 381 -13.11 -18.04 17.41
N LEU A 382 -13.32 -18.04 16.09
CA LEU A 382 -12.34 -18.45 15.09
C LEU A 382 -12.43 -17.52 13.89
N ASN A 383 -11.32 -16.92 13.54
CA ASN A 383 -11.12 -16.20 12.29
C ASN A 383 -9.98 -16.90 11.56
N LEU A 384 -10.20 -17.37 10.33
CA LEU A 384 -9.20 -18.10 9.56
C LEU A 384 -9.27 -17.67 8.10
N GLY A 385 -8.13 -17.30 7.54
CA GLY A 385 -7.93 -17.04 6.14
C GLY A 385 -6.90 -17.99 5.54
N LEU A 386 -7.20 -18.55 4.39
CA LEU A 386 -6.30 -19.36 3.57
C LEU A 386 -6.18 -18.73 2.19
N GLY A 387 -4.97 -18.65 1.65
CA GLY A 387 -4.72 -18.11 0.33
C GLY A 387 -3.73 -18.97 -0.45
N TYR A 388 -3.95 -19.04 -1.75
CA TYR A 388 -2.98 -19.53 -2.72
C TYR A 388 -2.83 -18.50 -3.83
N GLN A 389 -1.56 -18.20 -4.17
CA GLN A 389 -1.22 -17.29 -5.24
C GLN A 389 -0.16 -17.94 -6.13
N HIS A 390 -0.39 -17.87 -7.44
CA HIS A 390 0.60 -18.12 -8.46
C HIS A 390 0.83 -16.82 -9.23
N SER A 391 2.09 -16.48 -9.50
CA SER A 391 2.41 -15.33 -10.35
C SER A 391 3.61 -15.60 -11.22
N SER A 392 3.51 -15.20 -12.49
CA SER A 392 4.63 -14.99 -13.38
C SER A 392 5.05 -13.53 -13.33
N VAL A 393 6.33 -13.25 -13.33
CA VAL A 393 6.90 -11.93 -13.08
C VAL A 393 7.85 -11.58 -14.22
N ALA A 394 7.73 -10.37 -14.76
CA ALA A 394 8.75 -9.85 -15.67
C ALA A 394 10.07 -9.62 -14.93
N ASP A 395 11.18 -9.78 -15.63
CA ASP A 395 12.50 -9.47 -15.07
C ASP A 395 12.71 -7.95 -15.08
N THR A 396 12.48 -7.30 -13.95
CA THR A 396 12.77 -5.87 -13.76
C THR A 396 13.94 -5.77 -12.79
N ASN A 397 15.14 -5.49 -13.31
CA ASN A 397 16.31 -5.22 -12.48
C ASN A 397 16.43 -3.71 -12.27
N GLU A 398 15.95 -3.24 -11.14
CA GLU A 398 15.89 -1.84 -10.81
C GLU A 398 17.01 -1.49 -9.83
N SER A 399 18.03 -0.80 -10.28
CA SER A 399 19.10 -0.32 -9.41
C SER A 399 19.56 1.09 -9.77
N MET A 400 19.92 1.86 -8.74
CA MET A 400 20.37 3.24 -8.89
C MET A 400 21.65 3.31 -9.73
N GLY A 401 21.62 4.14 -10.78
CA GLY A 401 22.78 4.37 -11.65
C GLY A 401 23.11 3.23 -12.62
N SER A 402 22.26 2.21 -12.74
CA SER A 402 22.40 1.14 -13.73
C SER A 402 21.26 1.13 -14.74
N LEU A 403 21.50 0.51 -15.87
CA LEU A 403 20.54 0.29 -16.93
C LEU A 403 20.50 -1.19 -17.29
N TYR A 404 19.31 -1.77 -17.30
CA TYR A 404 19.08 -3.12 -17.79
C TYR A 404 18.36 -3.08 -19.14
N VAL A 405 19.12 -3.17 -20.24
CA VAL A 405 18.61 -2.99 -21.60
C VAL A 405 17.52 -3.99 -21.99
N SER A 406 17.50 -5.18 -21.38
CA SER A 406 16.47 -6.19 -21.61
C SER A 406 15.24 -6.02 -20.72
N ASN A 407 15.21 -5.03 -19.82
CA ASN A 407 14.00 -4.69 -19.07
C ASN A 407 12.95 -4.17 -20.05
N PRO A 408 11.73 -4.75 -20.11
CA PRO A 408 10.74 -4.35 -21.11
C PRO A 408 10.33 -2.87 -21.01
N VAL A 409 10.33 -2.29 -19.80
CA VAL A 409 9.96 -0.87 -19.62
C VAL A 409 11.04 0.03 -20.23
N MET A 410 12.29 -0.19 -19.85
CA MET A 410 13.39 0.63 -20.38
C MET A 410 13.55 0.43 -21.88
N ALA A 411 13.44 -0.82 -22.36
CA ALA A 411 13.47 -1.13 -23.78
C ALA A 411 12.38 -0.39 -24.57
N SER A 412 11.19 -0.17 -23.97
CA SER A 412 10.13 0.60 -24.60
C SER A 412 10.44 2.09 -24.83
N LEU A 413 11.45 2.60 -24.11
CA LEU A 413 11.94 3.98 -24.25
C LEU A 413 13.19 4.04 -25.15
N ILE A 414 14.19 3.20 -24.88
CA ILE A 414 15.50 3.33 -25.51
C ILE A 414 15.64 2.61 -26.85
N THR A 415 14.77 1.66 -27.18
CA THR A 415 14.87 0.97 -28.48
C THR A 415 14.65 1.97 -29.61
N PRO A 416 15.57 2.06 -30.60
CA PRO A 416 15.42 2.97 -31.72
C PRO A 416 14.18 2.66 -32.54
N PRO A 417 13.40 3.65 -32.97
CA PRO A 417 12.18 3.43 -33.73
C PRO A 417 12.37 2.71 -35.08
N TYR A 418 13.57 2.82 -35.65
CA TYR A 418 13.92 2.15 -36.91
C TYR A 418 14.26 0.66 -36.74
N GLN A 419 14.43 0.13 -35.50
CA GLN A 419 14.66 -1.30 -35.27
C GLN A 419 13.46 -2.12 -35.76
N PRO A 420 13.62 -3.11 -36.69
CA PRO A 420 12.51 -3.96 -37.10
C PRO A 420 12.08 -4.90 -35.97
N LEU A 421 10.78 -5.19 -35.91
CA LEU A 421 10.21 -6.20 -35.02
C LEU A 421 10.14 -7.58 -35.67
N TYR A 422 10.04 -7.63 -37.00
CA TYR A 422 9.95 -8.86 -37.79
C TYR A 422 11.09 -8.95 -38.80
N ASP A 423 11.48 -10.17 -39.14
CA ASP A 423 12.40 -10.45 -40.23
C ASP A 423 11.69 -10.37 -41.61
N ASP A 424 12.45 -10.54 -42.70
CA ASP A 424 11.92 -10.50 -44.06
C ASP A 424 10.90 -11.62 -44.36
N ASN A 425 10.79 -12.66 -43.56
CA ASN A 425 9.84 -13.75 -43.65
C ASN A 425 8.59 -13.50 -42.78
N GLY A 426 8.51 -12.39 -42.10
CA GLY A 426 7.42 -12.05 -41.16
C GLY A 426 7.50 -12.77 -39.81
N GLN A 427 8.65 -13.35 -39.45
CA GLN A 427 8.87 -13.95 -38.14
C GLN A 427 9.40 -12.89 -37.16
N MET A 428 8.85 -12.90 -35.93
CA MET A 428 9.31 -11.99 -34.90
C MET A 428 10.78 -12.21 -34.56
N LEU A 429 11.58 -11.15 -34.59
CA LEU A 429 12.99 -11.20 -34.22
C LEU A 429 13.13 -11.51 -32.73
N ASN A 430 14.05 -12.41 -32.39
CA ASN A 430 14.33 -12.76 -31.00
C ASN A 430 15.43 -11.88 -30.37
N PHE A 431 16.13 -11.12 -31.19
CA PHE A 431 17.22 -10.23 -30.79
C PHE A 431 17.20 -8.92 -31.56
N PHE A 432 17.45 -7.81 -30.88
CA PHE A 432 17.49 -6.48 -31.45
C PHE A 432 18.93 -6.04 -31.68
N ASP A 433 19.30 -5.90 -32.94
CA ASP A 433 20.66 -5.54 -33.33
C ASP A 433 21.07 -4.13 -32.89
N ALA A 434 20.10 -3.20 -32.82
CA ALA A 434 20.40 -1.83 -32.46
C ALA A 434 20.79 -1.68 -30.98
N THR A 435 20.05 -2.34 -30.08
CA THR A 435 20.32 -2.30 -28.64
C THR A 435 21.19 -3.44 -28.14
N GLN A 436 21.57 -4.39 -29.03
CA GLN A 436 22.32 -5.61 -28.69
C GLN A 436 21.67 -6.39 -27.54
N ALA A 437 20.34 -6.49 -27.53
CA ALA A 437 19.54 -7.09 -26.47
C ALA A 437 18.52 -8.09 -27.01
N ILE A 438 18.01 -8.94 -26.11
CA ILE A 438 16.85 -9.81 -26.39
C ILE A 438 15.65 -8.94 -26.73
N ASN A 439 14.83 -9.40 -27.69
CA ASN A 439 13.53 -8.76 -27.92
C ASN A 439 12.71 -8.79 -26.62
N PRO A 440 12.31 -7.64 -26.06
CA PRO A 440 11.61 -7.55 -24.78
C PRO A 440 10.29 -8.34 -24.74
N LEU A 441 9.64 -8.55 -25.89
CA LEU A 441 8.42 -9.35 -26.01
C LEU A 441 8.67 -10.85 -25.78
N MET A 442 9.90 -11.32 -25.93
CA MET A 442 10.28 -12.72 -25.81
C MET A 442 11.09 -13.01 -24.53
N THR A 443 11.33 -12.01 -23.69
CA THR A 443 12.14 -12.17 -22.47
C THR A 443 11.59 -13.27 -21.56
N ALA A 444 10.26 -13.31 -21.37
CA ALA A 444 9.63 -14.32 -20.52
C ALA A 444 9.76 -15.75 -21.06
N ASP A 445 9.83 -15.93 -22.37
CA ASP A 445 10.02 -17.24 -23.01
C ASP A 445 11.44 -17.79 -22.81
N TYR A 446 12.44 -16.89 -22.86
CA TYR A 446 13.85 -17.26 -22.67
C TYR A 446 14.28 -17.25 -21.21
N MET A 447 13.66 -16.42 -20.38
CA MET A 447 13.99 -16.21 -18.98
C MET A 447 12.73 -16.32 -18.09
N PRO A 448 12.08 -17.49 -18.04
CA PRO A 448 10.85 -17.65 -17.28
C PRO A 448 11.10 -17.46 -15.78
N ARG A 449 10.23 -16.70 -15.13
CA ARG A 449 10.23 -16.47 -13.68
C ARG A 449 8.81 -16.64 -13.16
N TRP A 450 8.66 -17.43 -12.11
CA TRP A 450 7.36 -17.59 -11.45
C TRP A 450 7.53 -17.82 -9.95
N GLN A 451 6.48 -17.55 -9.22
CA GLN A 451 6.43 -17.80 -7.79
C GLN A 451 5.06 -18.32 -7.36
N ASN A 452 5.09 -19.20 -6.38
CA ASN A 452 3.91 -19.73 -5.70
C ASN A 452 3.96 -19.35 -4.23
N ARG A 453 2.82 -18.93 -3.70
CA ARG A 453 2.68 -18.60 -2.29
C ARG A 453 1.42 -19.21 -1.70
N ILE A 454 1.56 -19.93 -0.62
CA ILE A 454 0.46 -20.42 0.21
C ILE A 454 0.48 -19.60 1.49
N THR A 455 -0.63 -19.01 1.89
CA THR A 455 -0.76 -18.21 3.11
C THR A 455 -1.82 -18.79 4.03
N MET A 456 -1.56 -18.73 5.33
CA MET A 456 -2.51 -19.02 6.39
C MET A 456 -2.42 -17.94 7.46
N ASN A 457 -3.53 -17.28 7.74
CA ASN A 457 -3.61 -16.27 8.80
C ASN A 457 -4.88 -16.47 9.60
N GLY A 458 -4.82 -16.20 10.88
CA GLY A 458 -6.03 -16.29 11.69
C GLY A 458 -5.79 -16.23 13.18
N MET A 459 -6.90 -16.24 13.92
CA MET A 459 -6.93 -16.21 15.37
C MET A 459 -8.07 -17.09 15.90
N ALA A 460 -7.77 -17.90 16.88
CA ALA A 460 -8.77 -18.58 17.71
C ALA A 460 -8.75 -18.00 19.13
N PHE A 461 -9.91 -17.83 19.76
CA PHE A 461 -9.99 -17.35 21.13
C PHE A 461 -11.05 -18.04 21.97
N ILE A 462 -10.79 -18.05 23.25
CA ILE A 462 -11.71 -18.44 24.32
C ILE A 462 -11.88 -17.22 25.23
N GLU A 463 -13.11 -16.84 25.51
CA GLU A 463 -13.45 -15.72 26.38
C GLU A 463 -14.41 -16.20 27.48
N LEU A 464 -14.05 -15.92 28.72
CA LEU A 464 -14.78 -16.29 29.92
C LEU A 464 -15.28 -15.03 30.62
N THR A 465 -16.54 -15.01 31.03
CA THR A 465 -17.15 -13.95 31.85
C THR A 465 -17.63 -14.57 33.17
N PRO A 466 -16.71 -14.89 34.10
CA PRO A 466 -17.05 -15.63 35.32
C PRO A 466 -17.93 -14.86 36.29
N VAL A 467 -17.77 -13.53 36.33
CA VAL A 467 -18.60 -12.63 37.13
C VAL A 467 -18.89 -11.36 36.32
N LYS A 468 -19.94 -10.65 36.66
CA LYS A 468 -20.32 -9.41 35.98
C LYS A 468 -19.18 -8.40 36.03
N GLY A 469 -18.81 -7.90 34.85
CA GLY A 469 -17.73 -6.92 34.67
C GLY A 469 -16.35 -7.51 34.45
N LEU A 470 -16.07 -8.79 34.78
CA LEU A 470 -14.78 -9.43 34.53
C LEU A 470 -14.83 -10.29 33.27
N THR A 471 -13.95 -10.00 32.33
CA THR A 471 -13.74 -10.76 31.07
C THR A 471 -12.30 -11.29 31.05
N ILE A 472 -12.14 -12.60 30.94
CA ILE A 472 -10.83 -13.25 30.77
C ILE A 472 -10.79 -13.84 29.37
N ARG A 473 -9.79 -13.49 28.58
CA ARG A 473 -9.65 -13.96 27.19
C ARG A 473 -8.25 -14.54 26.97
N SER A 474 -8.21 -15.70 26.32
CA SER A 474 -7.00 -16.32 25.80
C SER A 474 -7.16 -16.46 24.28
N SER A 475 -6.20 -15.92 23.51
CA SER A 475 -6.21 -15.96 22.05
C SER A 475 -4.88 -16.42 21.50
N LEU A 476 -4.94 -17.29 20.48
CA LEU A 476 -3.78 -17.74 19.71
C LEU A 476 -3.94 -17.25 18.26
N ALA A 477 -3.05 -16.39 17.83
CA ALA A 477 -2.94 -15.89 16.46
C ALA A 477 -1.80 -16.57 15.72
N VAL A 478 -1.98 -16.78 14.42
CA VAL A 478 -0.96 -17.36 13.52
C VAL A 478 -0.94 -16.57 12.21
N ASP A 479 0.27 -16.24 11.74
CA ASP A 479 0.55 -15.79 10.38
C ASP A 479 1.65 -16.68 9.79
N ALA A 480 1.37 -17.35 8.68
CA ALA A 480 2.29 -18.30 8.07
C ALA A 480 2.20 -18.26 6.55
N PHE A 481 3.35 -18.46 5.89
CA PHE A 481 3.38 -18.70 4.46
C PHE A 481 4.50 -19.66 4.06
N ASP A 482 4.23 -20.41 3.00
CA ASP A 482 5.25 -21.09 2.19
C ASP A 482 5.36 -20.35 0.85
N TRP A 483 6.55 -19.95 0.49
CA TRP A 483 6.87 -19.26 -0.75
C TRP A 483 7.93 -20.02 -1.53
N ARG A 484 7.65 -20.29 -2.80
CA ARG A 484 8.58 -20.89 -3.73
C ARG A 484 8.74 -19.95 -4.92
N SER A 485 9.99 -19.64 -5.29
CA SER A 485 10.33 -18.85 -6.45
C SER A 485 11.25 -19.66 -7.37
N HIS A 486 10.97 -19.61 -8.66
CA HIS A 486 11.74 -20.20 -9.72
C HIS A 486 12.18 -19.12 -10.71
N GLY A 487 13.43 -19.19 -11.13
CA GLY A 487 13.95 -18.40 -12.23
C GLY A 487 14.89 -19.23 -13.09
N ALA A 488 14.84 -19.03 -14.40
CA ALA A 488 15.72 -19.74 -15.32
C ALA A 488 16.13 -18.86 -16.50
N SER A 489 17.22 -19.24 -17.16
CA SER A 489 17.61 -18.72 -18.47
C SER A 489 17.87 -19.89 -19.42
N SER A 490 17.28 -19.82 -20.60
CA SER A 490 17.40 -20.85 -21.63
C SER A 490 18.79 -20.86 -22.26
N PRO A 491 19.34 -22.03 -22.64
CA PRO A 491 20.55 -22.09 -23.49
C PRO A 491 20.32 -21.42 -24.85
N GLU A 492 19.09 -21.31 -25.30
CA GLU A 492 18.71 -20.67 -26.55
C GLU A 492 18.63 -19.14 -26.46
N THR A 493 18.81 -18.56 -25.27
CA THR A 493 18.77 -17.12 -25.07
C THR A 493 19.74 -16.42 -25.99
N PRO A 494 19.28 -15.51 -26.87
CA PRO A 494 20.13 -14.84 -27.84
C PRO A 494 21.08 -13.84 -27.15
N THR A 495 22.28 -13.72 -27.73
CA THR A 495 23.33 -12.78 -27.29
C THR A 495 23.96 -12.12 -28.51
N PRO A 496 24.74 -11.04 -28.37
CA PRO A 496 25.48 -10.43 -29.47
C PRO A 496 26.40 -11.41 -30.21
N SER A 497 26.92 -12.43 -29.55
CA SER A 497 27.79 -13.48 -30.12
C SER A 497 27.04 -14.74 -30.54
N GLY A 498 25.71 -14.77 -30.55
CA GLY A 498 24.89 -15.89 -30.93
C GLY A 498 23.91 -16.29 -29.83
N LYS A 499 24.15 -17.38 -29.11
CA LYS A 499 23.30 -17.88 -28.01
C LYS A 499 24.14 -18.06 -26.76
N PHE A 500 23.56 -18.14 -25.61
CA PHE A 500 24.25 -18.48 -24.36
C PHE A 500 24.95 -19.86 -24.46
N GLY A 501 24.34 -20.79 -25.20
CA GLY A 501 24.83 -22.15 -25.33
C GLY A 501 24.56 -23.03 -24.12
N THR A 502 24.61 -22.51 -22.94
CA THR A 502 24.20 -23.16 -21.67
C THR A 502 23.28 -22.26 -20.87
N GLY A 503 22.20 -22.86 -20.37
CA GLY A 503 21.26 -22.17 -19.51
C GLY A 503 21.57 -22.32 -18.03
N ASN A 504 20.75 -21.65 -17.21
CA ASN A 504 20.79 -21.79 -15.76
C ASN A 504 19.36 -21.88 -15.20
N ALA A 505 19.25 -22.34 -13.96
CA ALA A 505 18.01 -22.30 -13.20
C ALA A 505 18.30 -22.08 -11.72
N SER A 506 17.39 -21.40 -11.05
CA SER A 506 17.45 -21.14 -9.61
C SER A 506 16.11 -21.45 -8.96
N GLU A 507 16.17 -21.99 -7.76
CA GLU A 507 15.01 -22.22 -6.90
C GLU A 507 15.27 -21.63 -5.54
N LEU A 508 14.26 -20.95 -5.00
CA LEU A 508 14.23 -20.48 -3.64
C LEU A 508 12.96 -20.99 -2.97
N PHE A 509 13.11 -21.54 -1.79
CA PHE A 509 12.01 -21.90 -0.92
C PHE A 509 12.15 -21.13 0.39
N GLN A 510 11.06 -20.56 0.87
CA GLN A 510 10.99 -19.87 2.14
C GLN A 510 9.74 -20.30 2.90
N ARG A 511 9.91 -20.67 4.15
CA ARG A 511 8.84 -20.91 5.11
C ARG A 511 8.92 -19.93 6.24
N PHE A 512 7.86 -19.19 6.42
CA PHE A 512 7.68 -18.24 7.52
C PHE A 512 6.49 -18.67 8.36
N TYR A 513 6.64 -18.60 9.67
CA TYR A 513 5.51 -18.63 10.59
C TYR A 513 5.80 -17.82 11.83
N GLU A 514 4.77 -17.10 12.26
CA GLU A 514 4.74 -16.34 13.51
C GLU A 514 3.46 -16.75 14.25
N TRP A 515 3.57 -17.06 15.53
CA TRP A 515 2.42 -17.21 16.38
C TRP A 515 2.52 -16.27 17.56
N THR A 516 1.36 -15.75 17.98
CA THR A 516 1.22 -14.86 19.12
C THR A 516 0.14 -15.41 20.03
N TRP A 517 0.48 -15.68 21.26
CA TRP A 517 -0.43 -16.10 22.31
C TRP A 517 -0.62 -14.98 23.31
N THR A 518 -1.86 -14.51 23.44
CA THR A 518 -2.21 -13.36 24.30
C THR A 518 -3.27 -13.77 25.31
N ASN A 519 -3.00 -13.50 26.58
CA ASN A 519 -3.91 -13.71 27.70
C ASN A 519 -4.25 -12.36 28.32
N THR A 520 -5.54 -12.07 28.53
CA THR A 520 -5.98 -10.81 29.11
C THR A 520 -7.08 -11.01 30.15
N ALA A 521 -7.08 -10.15 31.16
CA ALA A 521 -8.17 -10.01 32.12
C ALA A 521 -8.61 -8.55 32.16
N GLU A 522 -9.83 -8.29 31.73
CA GLU A 522 -10.44 -6.94 31.73
C GLU A 522 -11.55 -6.87 32.77
N TYR A 523 -11.49 -5.87 33.66
CA TYR A 523 -12.55 -5.59 34.64
C TYR A 523 -13.16 -4.23 34.38
N LYS A 524 -14.48 -4.18 34.20
CA LYS A 524 -15.28 -2.95 34.00
C LYS A 524 -16.28 -2.79 35.12
N HIS A 525 -16.32 -1.57 35.68
CA HIS A 525 -17.30 -1.22 36.70
C HIS A 525 -17.78 0.21 36.55
N THR A 526 -19.09 0.42 36.72
CA THR A 526 -19.72 1.73 36.71
C THR A 526 -20.36 1.98 38.06
N TRP A 527 -19.97 3.07 38.74
CA TRP A 527 -20.59 3.53 40.00
C TRP A 527 -21.48 4.73 39.74
N ASN A 528 -22.61 4.79 40.38
CA ASN A 528 -23.57 5.91 40.32
C ASN A 528 -23.87 6.39 38.89
N GLU A 529 -23.77 5.51 37.90
CA GLU A 529 -24.02 5.78 36.48
C GLU A 529 -23.08 6.82 35.82
N VAL A 530 -22.16 7.42 36.58
CA VAL A 530 -21.27 8.51 36.11
C VAL A 530 -19.77 8.19 36.21
N HIS A 531 -19.40 7.25 37.08
CA HIS A 531 -18.00 6.86 37.26
C HIS A 531 -17.73 5.54 36.54
N ASN A 532 -17.07 5.58 35.41
CA ASN A 532 -16.72 4.39 34.63
C ASN A 532 -15.25 4.07 34.81
N PHE A 533 -14.95 2.87 35.24
CA PHE A 533 -13.60 2.37 35.45
C PHE A 533 -13.36 1.13 34.63
N THR A 534 -12.18 1.06 34.00
CA THR A 534 -11.72 -0.15 33.27
C THR A 534 -10.28 -0.43 33.67
N ALA A 535 -10.00 -1.65 34.10
CA ALA A 535 -8.65 -2.16 34.31
C ALA A 535 -8.42 -3.36 33.41
N LEU A 536 -7.31 -3.37 32.71
CA LEU A 536 -6.85 -4.46 31.85
C LEU A 536 -5.46 -4.91 32.32
N LEU A 537 -5.28 -6.20 32.50
CA LEU A 537 -3.98 -6.85 32.65
C LEU A 537 -3.80 -7.85 31.53
N GLY A 538 -2.59 -8.00 31.02
CA GLY A 538 -2.31 -8.92 29.93
C GLY A 538 -0.89 -9.42 29.92
N GLU A 539 -0.75 -10.59 29.29
CA GLU A 539 0.52 -11.23 28.93
C GLU A 539 0.47 -11.59 27.46
N GLU A 540 1.59 -11.43 26.77
CA GLU A 540 1.72 -11.82 25.35
C GLU A 540 3.06 -12.51 25.12
N THR A 541 3.02 -13.67 24.48
CA THR A 541 4.21 -14.39 24.00
C THR A 541 4.13 -14.52 22.49
N LEU A 542 5.23 -14.18 21.84
CA LEU A 542 5.39 -14.28 20.39
C LEU A 542 6.62 -15.13 20.07
N TYR A 543 6.46 -15.97 19.06
CA TYR A 543 7.57 -16.69 18.44
C TYR A 543 7.50 -16.60 16.92
N ARG A 544 8.63 -16.31 16.30
CA ARG A 544 8.81 -16.15 14.87
C ARG A 544 9.90 -17.08 14.37
N ASN A 545 9.65 -17.70 13.20
CA ASN A 545 10.63 -18.49 12.48
C ASN A 545 10.56 -18.16 11.00
N ASN A 546 11.70 -17.89 10.42
CA ASN A 546 11.87 -17.70 8.98
C ASN A 546 13.01 -18.62 8.51
N ASN A 547 12.68 -19.59 7.67
CA ASN A 547 13.61 -20.59 7.16
C ASN A 547 13.58 -20.52 5.64
N SER A 548 14.74 -20.39 5.02
CA SER A 548 14.86 -20.38 3.57
C SER A 548 16.07 -21.19 3.10
N PHE A 549 15.95 -21.77 1.93
CA PHE A 549 17.09 -22.28 1.20
C PHE A 549 16.99 -21.89 -0.28
N SER A 550 18.13 -21.69 -0.93
CA SER A 550 18.18 -21.50 -2.36
C SER A 550 19.31 -22.29 -2.98
N VAL A 551 19.09 -22.68 -4.22
CA VAL A 551 20.07 -23.38 -5.05
C VAL A 551 19.95 -22.88 -6.48
N ALA A 552 21.08 -22.73 -7.15
CA ALA A 552 21.13 -22.44 -8.58
C ALA A 552 22.06 -23.44 -9.29
N SER A 553 21.71 -23.80 -10.50
CA SER A 553 22.53 -24.66 -11.37
C SER A 553 22.80 -23.97 -12.70
N ILE A 554 23.92 -24.32 -13.29
CA ILE A 554 24.37 -23.87 -14.61
C ILE A 554 24.67 -25.10 -15.49
N GLY A 555 24.85 -24.85 -16.79
CA GLY A 555 25.16 -25.92 -17.73
C GLY A 555 23.93 -26.66 -18.25
N ILE A 556 22.75 -26.07 -18.22
CA ILE A 556 21.55 -26.62 -18.83
C ILE A 556 21.68 -26.53 -20.35
N THR A 557 21.53 -27.66 -21.05
CA THR A 557 21.71 -27.76 -22.50
C THR A 557 20.40 -27.86 -23.28
N SER A 558 19.27 -27.99 -22.60
CA SER A 558 17.94 -28.12 -23.20
C SER A 558 16.98 -27.05 -22.74
N SER A 559 16.41 -26.32 -23.68
CA SER A 559 15.34 -25.30 -23.39
C SER A 559 14.00 -25.91 -22.93
N ARG A 560 13.80 -27.24 -23.09
CA ARG A 560 12.56 -27.91 -22.70
C ARG A 560 12.43 -28.13 -21.19
N PHE A 561 13.56 -28.22 -20.49
CA PHE A 561 13.61 -28.58 -19.07
C PHE A 561 14.47 -27.57 -18.30
N LEU A 562 13.94 -26.37 -18.09
CA LEU A 562 14.62 -25.30 -17.37
C LEU A 562 14.41 -25.48 -15.86
N ASN A 563 15.13 -26.45 -15.27
CA ASN A 563 15.07 -26.69 -13.83
C ASN A 563 16.45 -27.07 -13.28
N ILE A 564 16.63 -26.95 -11.97
CA ILE A 564 17.93 -27.14 -11.31
C ILE A 564 18.53 -28.53 -11.49
N ALA A 565 17.73 -29.57 -11.76
CA ALA A 565 18.20 -30.93 -11.92
C ALA A 565 18.84 -31.17 -13.30
N MET A 566 18.67 -30.26 -14.26
CA MET A 566 19.22 -30.36 -15.61
C MET A 566 20.56 -29.63 -15.76
N GLY A 567 21.02 -28.92 -14.74
CA GLY A 567 22.34 -28.30 -14.72
C GLY A 567 23.45 -29.34 -14.50
N THR A 568 24.61 -29.05 -15.00
CA THR A 568 25.83 -29.89 -14.82
C THR A 568 26.63 -29.49 -13.60
N GLU A 569 26.42 -28.26 -13.09
CA GLU A 569 27.16 -27.71 -11.95
C GLU A 569 26.23 -26.85 -11.09
N VAL A 570 26.53 -26.79 -9.80
CA VAL A 570 25.86 -25.84 -8.88
C VAL A 570 26.51 -24.47 -9.05
N SER A 571 25.70 -23.45 -9.35
CA SER A 571 26.17 -22.08 -9.53
C SER A 571 26.45 -21.42 -8.17
N GLY A 572 27.58 -20.72 -8.07
CA GLY A 572 27.94 -19.99 -6.85
C GLY A 572 28.41 -20.86 -5.67
N GLY A 573 28.62 -22.17 -5.87
CA GLY A 573 29.04 -23.08 -4.82
C GLY A 573 27.92 -23.89 -4.19
N LEU A 574 27.99 -24.12 -2.87
CA LEU A 574 26.96 -24.89 -2.15
C LEU A 574 25.63 -24.14 -2.09
N PRO A 575 24.48 -24.87 -2.00
CA PRO A 575 23.18 -24.26 -1.73
C PRO A 575 23.23 -23.39 -0.49
N THR A 576 22.54 -22.23 -0.53
CA THR A 576 22.45 -21.36 0.64
C THR A 576 21.32 -21.83 1.55
N TYR A 577 21.51 -21.69 2.85
CA TYR A 577 20.53 -22.01 3.87
C TYR A 577 20.52 -20.92 4.94
N SER A 578 19.35 -20.48 5.35
CA SER A 578 19.17 -19.45 6.38
C SER A 578 18.04 -19.81 7.34
N ILE A 579 18.28 -19.67 8.62
CA ILE A 579 17.26 -19.69 9.67
C ILE A 579 17.38 -18.40 10.49
N ALA A 580 16.27 -17.72 10.65
CA ALA A 580 16.13 -16.57 11.53
C ALA A 580 14.97 -16.84 12.49
N GLN A 581 15.27 -16.78 13.80
CA GLN A 581 14.31 -17.08 14.87
C GLN A 581 14.36 -15.98 15.92
N SER A 582 13.20 -15.54 16.34
CA SER A 582 13.09 -14.61 17.47
C SER A 582 11.88 -14.93 18.34
N ALA A 583 11.98 -14.54 19.58
CA ALA A 583 10.91 -14.65 20.56
C ALA A 583 10.80 -13.35 21.38
N SER A 584 9.60 -13.02 21.78
CA SER A 584 9.36 -11.95 22.74
C SER A 584 8.31 -12.36 23.76
N ASN A 585 8.45 -11.82 24.97
CA ASN A 585 7.49 -11.98 26.04
C ASN A 585 7.18 -10.62 26.66
N SER A 586 5.92 -10.33 26.91
CA SER A 586 5.47 -9.03 27.34
C SER A 586 4.42 -9.13 28.43
N VAL A 587 4.48 -8.24 29.42
CA VAL A 587 3.44 -8.08 30.45
C VAL A 587 2.99 -6.62 30.43
N PHE A 588 1.68 -6.41 30.44
CA PHE A 588 1.14 -5.06 30.34
C PHE A 588 -0.11 -4.86 31.20
N GLY A 589 -0.33 -3.60 31.60
CA GLY A 589 -1.54 -3.19 32.30
C GLY A 589 -2.01 -1.82 31.84
N ARG A 590 -3.33 -1.63 31.73
CA ARG A 590 -3.98 -0.38 31.39
C ARG A 590 -5.09 -0.08 32.37
N LEU A 591 -5.12 1.15 32.86
CA LEU A 591 -6.18 1.71 33.68
C LEU A 591 -6.86 2.85 32.92
N GLU A 592 -8.17 2.88 32.93
CA GLU A 592 -8.96 3.96 32.36
C GLU A 592 -10.06 4.37 33.32
N TYR A 593 -10.27 5.66 33.40
CA TYR A 593 -11.34 6.24 34.19
C TYR A 593 -12.04 7.34 33.41
N ASN A 594 -13.35 7.36 33.47
CA ASN A 594 -14.18 8.34 32.84
C ASN A 594 -15.23 8.83 33.84
N PHE A 595 -15.33 10.15 34.00
CA PHE A 595 -16.33 10.78 34.84
C PHE A 595 -17.40 11.47 33.99
N ALA A 596 -18.63 10.97 34.07
CA ALA A 596 -19.84 11.52 33.44
C ALA A 596 -19.70 11.73 31.91
N GLU A 597 -18.89 10.93 31.26
CA GLU A 597 -18.51 11.09 29.83
C GLU A 597 -17.97 12.50 29.50
N ARG A 598 -17.40 13.20 30.47
CA ARG A 598 -16.79 14.52 30.30
C ARG A 598 -15.27 14.49 30.43
N TYR A 599 -14.77 13.86 31.46
CA TYR A 599 -13.33 13.80 31.74
C TYR A 599 -12.84 12.36 31.64
N PHE A 600 -11.90 12.11 30.77
CA PHE A 600 -11.32 10.80 30.55
C PHE A 600 -9.83 10.85 30.87
N ILE A 601 -9.33 9.83 31.54
CA ILE A 601 -7.91 9.64 31.78
C ILE A 601 -7.54 8.18 31.57
N SER A 602 -6.40 7.93 30.99
CA SER A 602 -5.83 6.59 30.81
C SER A 602 -4.37 6.57 31.18
N GLY A 603 -3.92 5.44 31.72
CA GLY A 603 -2.52 5.12 31.97
C GLY A 603 -2.22 3.70 31.56
N LEU A 604 -1.06 3.48 30.95
CA LEU A 604 -0.59 2.20 30.48
C LEU A 604 0.85 1.99 30.91
N LEU A 605 1.17 0.76 31.32
CA LEU A 605 2.52 0.27 31.55
C LEU A 605 2.68 -1.06 30.80
N ARG A 606 3.82 -1.24 30.11
CA ARG A 606 4.18 -2.48 29.41
C ARG A 606 5.67 -2.74 29.54
N ASN A 607 6.03 -3.97 29.93
CA ASN A 607 7.40 -4.45 29.88
C ASN A 607 7.53 -5.49 28.77
N ASP A 608 8.41 -5.24 27.82
CA ASP A 608 8.73 -6.16 26.73
C ASP A 608 10.13 -6.75 26.92
N ALA A 609 10.25 -8.06 26.71
CA ALA A 609 11.52 -8.77 26.60
C ALA A 609 11.65 -9.37 25.20
N SER A 610 12.83 -9.22 24.55
CA SER A 610 13.06 -9.75 23.20
C SER A 610 14.43 -10.40 23.07
N SER A 611 14.45 -11.54 22.34
CA SER A 611 15.69 -12.26 22.03
C SER A 611 16.60 -11.55 21.02
N ARG A 612 16.14 -10.44 20.41
CA ARG A 612 16.92 -9.66 19.44
C ARG A 612 17.97 -8.77 20.05
N PHE A 613 17.83 -8.48 21.34
CA PHE A 613 18.71 -7.56 22.07
C PHE A 613 19.77 -8.26 22.91
N GLY A 614 20.78 -7.51 23.27
CA GLY A 614 21.89 -7.95 24.09
C GLY A 614 21.41 -8.45 25.47
N GLU A 615 22.18 -9.34 26.10
CA GLU A 615 21.78 -9.94 27.38
C GLU A 615 21.58 -8.93 28.49
N ASN A 616 22.27 -7.80 28.41
CA ASN A 616 22.18 -6.72 29.40
C ASN A 616 20.91 -5.86 29.25
N ASN A 617 20.30 -5.83 28.05
CA ASN A 617 19.22 -4.91 27.69
C ASN A 617 18.01 -5.58 27.00
N ARG A 618 17.72 -6.86 27.34
CA ARG A 618 16.59 -7.60 26.75
C ARG A 618 15.24 -7.02 27.12
N ASN A 619 15.13 -6.40 28.26
CA ASN A 619 13.87 -5.84 28.79
C ASN A 619 13.82 -4.34 28.58
N ALA A 620 12.63 -3.85 28.21
CA ALA A 620 12.35 -2.43 28.15
C ALA A 620 10.97 -2.13 28.75
N LEU A 621 10.89 -1.06 29.52
CA LEU A 621 9.63 -0.56 30.09
C LEU A 621 9.10 0.61 29.28
N PHE A 622 7.89 0.46 28.79
CA PHE A 622 7.14 1.48 28.06
C PHE A 622 5.93 1.92 28.86
N TRP A 623 5.55 3.19 28.71
CA TRP A 623 4.40 3.75 29.40
C TRP A 623 3.73 4.81 28.56
N ALA A 624 2.43 5.01 28.75
CA ALA A 624 1.68 6.09 28.13
C ALA A 624 0.63 6.62 29.10
N VAL A 625 0.39 7.92 29.02
CA VAL A 625 -0.70 8.59 29.72
C VAL A 625 -1.49 9.40 28.70
N GLY A 626 -2.80 9.44 28.87
CA GLY A 626 -3.69 10.24 28.03
C GLY A 626 -4.83 10.86 28.82
N GLY A 627 -5.29 11.99 28.34
CA GLY A 627 -6.45 12.68 28.88
C GLY A 627 -7.32 13.25 27.77
N MET A 628 -8.65 13.25 27.97
CA MET A 628 -9.59 13.88 27.07
C MET A 628 -10.67 14.62 27.88
N TRP A 629 -11.00 15.82 27.45
CA TRP A 629 -12.10 16.61 27.94
C TRP A 629 -13.15 16.73 26.84
N ASN A 630 -14.30 16.11 27.06
CA ASN A 630 -15.46 16.29 26.21
C ASN A 630 -16.26 17.52 26.68
N ILE A 631 -15.94 18.65 26.05
CA ILE A 631 -16.51 19.96 26.41
C ILE A 631 -18.01 20.03 26.02
N LYS A 632 -18.43 19.29 25.00
CA LYS A 632 -19.81 19.22 24.57
C LYS A 632 -20.74 18.74 25.71
N ASN A 633 -20.27 17.85 26.55
CA ASN A 633 -21.03 17.26 27.64
C ASN A 633 -21.09 18.16 28.89
N GLU A 634 -20.42 19.33 28.87
CA GLU A 634 -20.56 20.32 29.94
C GLU A 634 -21.93 21.03 29.92
N THR A 635 -22.42 21.41 31.10
CA THR A 635 -23.75 22.01 31.25
C THR A 635 -23.96 23.28 30.44
N PHE A 636 -22.88 24.06 30.20
CA PHE A 636 -22.95 25.30 29.42
C PHE A 636 -22.99 25.08 27.90
N LEU A 637 -22.62 23.86 27.41
CA LEU A 637 -22.57 23.56 25.97
C LEU A 637 -23.52 22.43 25.56
N ARG A 638 -24.00 21.62 26.50
CA ARG A 638 -24.83 20.42 26.25
C ARG A 638 -25.98 20.68 25.30
N ASP A 639 -26.70 21.76 25.53
CA ASP A 639 -27.92 22.09 24.78
C ASP A 639 -27.67 22.93 23.52
N ASN A 640 -26.39 23.21 23.19
CA ASN A 640 -26.06 23.99 22.02
C ASN A 640 -26.29 23.14 20.75
N GLN A 641 -27.13 23.67 19.83
CA GLN A 641 -27.51 22.97 18.59
C GLN A 641 -26.48 23.17 17.47
N THR A 642 -25.63 24.19 17.56
CA THR A 642 -24.59 24.45 16.55
C THR A 642 -23.37 23.58 16.73
N ILE A 643 -22.91 23.41 17.97
CA ILE A 643 -21.78 22.56 18.33
C ILE A 643 -22.35 21.20 18.75
N SER A 644 -22.15 20.17 17.91
CA SER A 644 -22.64 18.81 18.12
C SER A 644 -21.66 17.98 18.91
N ASP A 645 -20.35 18.14 18.67
CA ASP A 645 -19.24 17.61 19.48
C ASP A 645 -18.13 18.64 19.61
N LEU A 646 -17.47 18.66 20.75
CA LEU A 646 -16.26 19.43 21.00
C LEU A 646 -15.48 18.71 22.08
N SER A 647 -14.32 18.17 21.68
CA SER A 647 -13.42 17.49 22.60
C SER A 647 -11.97 17.92 22.40
N LEU A 648 -11.21 18.00 23.49
CA LEU A 648 -9.78 18.22 23.52
C LEU A 648 -9.10 16.98 24.06
N LYS A 649 -8.00 16.55 23.43
CA LYS A 649 -7.24 15.36 23.84
C LYS A 649 -5.76 15.66 23.89
N VAL A 650 -5.07 14.99 24.80
CA VAL A 650 -3.63 15.02 24.94
C VAL A 650 -3.15 13.63 25.29
N SER A 651 -2.08 13.18 24.66
CA SER A 651 -1.40 11.94 24.99
C SER A 651 0.11 12.15 24.98
N TYR A 652 0.79 11.48 25.88
CA TYR A 652 2.24 11.40 25.93
C TYR A 652 2.67 10.00 26.37
N GLY A 653 3.68 9.45 25.70
CA GLY A 653 4.16 8.12 26.05
C GLY A 653 5.47 7.75 25.38
N THR A 654 6.02 6.63 25.85
CA THR A 654 7.25 6.02 25.34
C THR A 654 6.92 4.73 24.62
N GLN A 655 7.66 4.45 23.57
CA GLN A 655 7.59 3.23 22.78
C GLN A 655 9.01 2.79 22.41
N GLY A 656 9.20 1.51 22.12
CA GLY A 656 10.47 1.00 21.60
C GLY A 656 10.29 0.48 20.18
N ASN A 657 11.37 0.37 19.43
CA ASN A 657 11.41 -0.32 18.16
C ASN A 657 12.29 -1.56 18.28
N SER A 658 11.78 -2.72 17.90
CA SER A 658 12.48 -4.01 17.88
C SER A 658 12.76 -4.53 16.48
N GLY A 659 12.54 -3.74 15.45
CA GLY A 659 12.65 -4.10 14.03
C GLY A 659 14.09 -4.20 13.53
N ILE A 660 14.94 -4.99 14.21
CA ILE A 660 16.33 -5.27 13.84
C ILE A 660 16.54 -6.74 13.50
N GLY A 661 17.70 -7.07 12.92
CA GLY A 661 18.08 -8.45 12.63
C GLY A 661 18.11 -9.32 13.91
N ASP A 662 17.70 -10.58 13.77
CA ASP A 662 17.41 -11.47 14.90
C ASP A 662 18.62 -11.78 15.80
N TYR A 663 19.84 -11.64 15.29
CA TYR A 663 21.07 -11.99 16.01
C TYR A 663 22.12 -10.88 16.05
N ASN A 664 21.78 -9.63 15.76
CA ASN A 664 22.73 -8.50 15.65
C ASN A 664 23.52 -8.24 16.94
N HIS A 665 23.06 -8.72 18.11
CA HIS A 665 23.79 -8.65 19.37
C HIS A 665 24.90 -9.69 19.51
N ARG A 666 24.94 -10.73 18.64
CA ARG A 666 25.88 -11.86 18.69
C ARG A 666 27.07 -11.64 17.77
N GLN A 667 28.18 -12.25 18.13
CA GLN A 667 29.32 -12.42 17.21
C GLN A 667 29.01 -13.53 16.21
N TYR A 668 29.25 -13.27 14.94
CA TYR A 668 29.04 -14.25 13.88
C TYR A 668 30.35 -14.86 13.41
N MET A 669 30.27 -16.13 13.04
CA MET A 669 31.29 -16.83 12.27
C MET A 669 30.72 -17.12 10.88
N ALA A 670 31.50 -16.89 9.86
CA ALA A 670 31.15 -17.24 8.47
C ALA A 670 32.20 -18.22 7.92
N ALA A 671 31.76 -19.06 6.98
CA ALA A 671 32.69 -19.85 6.19
C ALA A 671 33.49 -18.89 5.30
N GLY A 672 34.81 -18.97 5.41
CA GLY A 672 35.75 -18.25 4.56
C GLY A 672 36.15 -19.08 3.34
N SER A 673 37.10 -18.55 2.57
CA SER A 673 37.69 -19.27 1.43
C SER A 673 38.27 -20.58 1.88
N ALA A 674 38.12 -21.64 1.06
CA ALA A 674 38.70 -22.94 1.35
C ALA A 674 40.25 -22.86 1.34
N TYR A 675 40.91 -23.48 2.32
CA TYR A 675 42.32 -23.58 2.42
C TYR A 675 42.70 -25.07 2.50
N GLY A 676 43.50 -25.55 1.56
CA GLY A 676 43.92 -26.96 1.53
C GLY A 676 42.74 -27.97 1.40
N GLY A 677 41.65 -27.60 0.78
CA GLY A 677 40.42 -28.40 0.68
C GLY A 677 39.50 -28.38 1.90
N TYR A 678 39.80 -27.58 2.92
CA TYR A 678 39.00 -27.41 4.14
C TYR A 678 38.35 -26.04 4.18
N THR A 679 37.10 -25.97 4.63
CA THR A 679 36.41 -24.71 4.88
C THR A 679 37.07 -23.99 6.07
N THR A 680 37.50 -22.77 5.84
CA THR A 680 37.95 -21.89 6.96
C THR A 680 36.79 -21.19 7.60
N TRP A 681 36.94 -20.83 8.87
CA TRP A 681 35.96 -20.05 9.62
C TRP A 681 36.58 -18.70 10.01
N MET A 682 35.85 -17.65 9.75
CA MET A 682 36.27 -16.28 10.11
C MET A 682 35.15 -15.56 10.85
N VAL A 683 35.52 -14.68 11.76
CA VAL A 683 34.55 -13.78 12.39
C VAL A 683 34.05 -12.79 11.34
N SER A 684 32.74 -12.80 11.07
CA SER A 684 32.13 -11.94 10.06
C SER A 684 31.37 -10.74 10.64
N GLY A 685 31.12 -10.75 11.95
CA GLY A 685 30.45 -9.64 12.66
C GLY A 685 30.84 -9.58 14.12
N ILE A 686 30.98 -8.37 14.64
CA ILE A 686 31.26 -8.11 16.07
C ILE A 686 29.92 -8.03 16.81
N GLY A 687 29.77 -8.85 17.86
CA GLY A 687 28.61 -8.81 18.73
C GLY A 687 28.57 -7.54 19.60
N ASN A 688 27.38 -7.20 20.07
CA ASN A 688 27.15 -6.11 21.01
C ASN A 688 26.22 -6.60 22.15
N PRO A 689 26.73 -7.04 23.28
CA PRO A 689 25.91 -7.49 24.42
C PRO A 689 25.07 -6.38 25.03
N ASP A 690 25.43 -5.12 24.79
CA ASP A 690 24.73 -3.93 25.29
C ASP A 690 23.72 -3.36 24.27
N LEU A 691 23.52 -4.04 23.13
CA LEU A 691 22.54 -3.62 22.13
C LEU A 691 21.14 -3.55 22.74
N MET A 692 20.52 -2.37 22.66
CA MET A 692 19.25 -2.07 23.30
C MET A 692 18.19 -1.59 22.30
N TRP A 693 17.01 -1.36 22.81
CA TRP A 693 15.86 -0.86 22.08
C TRP A 693 16.06 0.58 21.62
N GLU A 694 15.54 0.94 20.43
CA GLU A 694 15.34 2.35 20.13
C GLU A 694 14.28 2.90 21.07
N SER A 695 14.52 4.11 21.60
CA SER A 695 13.60 4.81 22.47
C SER A 695 12.85 5.90 21.70
N GLN A 696 11.53 5.85 21.71
CA GLN A 696 10.70 6.82 21.01
C GLN A 696 9.73 7.48 22.00
N ASN A 697 9.73 8.82 22.02
CA ASN A 697 8.81 9.64 22.83
C ASN A 697 7.84 10.36 21.90
N THR A 698 6.53 10.18 22.12
CA THR A 698 5.50 10.79 21.28
C THR A 698 4.56 11.64 22.12
N LEU A 699 4.42 12.92 21.76
CA LEU A 699 3.41 13.85 22.25
C LEU A 699 2.37 14.08 21.15
N THR A 700 1.10 13.94 21.48
CA THR A 700 -0.01 14.32 20.59
C THR A 700 -0.99 15.20 21.34
N VAL A 701 -1.41 16.31 20.72
CA VAL A 701 -2.45 17.23 21.22
C VAL A 701 -3.45 17.42 20.10
N GLY A 702 -4.72 17.17 20.36
CA GLY A 702 -5.76 17.23 19.35
C GLY A 702 -7.07 17.83 19.82
N ALA A 703 -7.87 18.26 18.86
CA ALA A 703 -9.24 18.71 19.04
C ALA A 703 -10.15 18.08 18.00
N ASN A 704 -11.30 17.58 18.44
CA ASN A 704 -12.39 17.19 17.55
C ASN A 704 -13.52 18.19 17.69
N ILE A 705 -14.07 18.60 16.58
CA ILE A 705 -15.13 19.60 16.48
C ILE A 705 -16.19 19.08 15.53
N GLU A 706 -17.44 18.98 15.97
CA GLU A 706 -18.56 18.71 15.10
C GLU A 706 -19.56 19.85 15.15
N LEU A 707 -19.95 20.34 13.98
CA LEU A 707 -20.91 21.44 13.84
C LEU A 707 -22.15 20.99 13.08
N TRP A 708 -23.34 21.34 13.61
CA TRP A 708 -24.65 21.07 13.01
C TRP A 708 -24.92 19.58 12.71
N LYS A 709 -24.18 18.64 13.33
CA LYS A 709 -24.19 17.23 13.00
C LYS A 709 -23.86 16.93 11.50
N LYS A 710 -23.14 17.83 10.84
CA LYS A 710 -22.82 17.76 9.41
C LYS A 710 -21.35 17.95 9.10
N LEU A 711 -20.67 18.77 9.86
CA LEU A 711 -19.27 19.11 9.62
C LEU A 711 -18.43 18.61 10.78
N SER A 712 -17.63 17.57 10.54
CA SER A 712 -16.66 17.04 11.49
C SER A 712 -15.25 17.46 11.08
N LEU A 713 -14.50 18.02 12.03
CA LEU A 713 -13.13 18.48 11.87
C LEU A 713 -12.29 17.89 13.00
N SER A 714 -11.20 17.22 12.67
CA SER A 714 -10.17 16.79 13.60
C SER A 714 -8.86 17.50 13.28
N ILE A 715 -8.24 18.07 14.30
CA ILE A 715 -6.94 18.77 14.21
C ILE A 715 -6.03 18.16 15.24
N GLU A 716 -4.84 17.70 14.84
CA GLU A 716 -3.88 17.08 15.74
C GLU A 716 -2.47 17.63 15.46
N TYR A 717 -1.79 18.06 16.49
CA TYR A 717 -0.35 18.31 16.48
C TYR A 717 0.36 17.13 17.10
N TYR A 718 1.44 16.67 16.47
CA TYR A 718 2.27 15.61 17.02
C TYR A 718 3.75 15.98 17.00
N ARG A 719 4.49 15.43 17.97
CA ARG A 719 5.94 15.46 18.01
C ARG A 719 6.45 14.11 18.47
N ARG A 720 7.19 13.45 17.61
CA ARG A 720 7.83 12.15 17.84
C ARG A 720 9.34 12.34 17.81
N GLN A 721 10.01 12.00 18.90
CA GLN A 721 11.47 12.01 19.06
C GLN A 721 11.96 10.58 19.23
N THR A 722 12.79 10.09 18.32
CA THR A 722 13.50 8.81 18.45
C THR A 722 14.94 9.09 18.88
N ASN A 723 15.38 8.39 19.90
CA ASN A 723 16.75 8.43 20.43
C ASN A 723 17.32 7.02 20.40
N ASP A 724 18.64 6.91 20.57
CA ASP A 724 19.34 5.62 20.61
C ASP A 724 19.00 4.74 19.41
N MET A 725 18.96 5.33 18.19
CA MET A 725 18.56 4.63 16.99
C MET A 725 19.52 3.48 16.68
N LEU A 726 18.94 2.39 16.22
CA LEU A 726 19.67 1.20 15.82
C LEU A 726 20.30 1.40 14.44
N MET A 727 21.62 1.36 14.37
CA MET A 727 22.34 1.45 13.08
C MET A 727 23.70 0.74 13.15
N SER A 728 24.32 0.56 11.98
CA SER A 728 25.69 0.10 11.89
C SER A 728 26.63 1.28 12.10
N ILE A 729 27.36 1.27 13.22
CA ILE A 729 28.39 2.28 13.51
C ILE A 729 29.62 1.92 12.67
N PRO A 730 30.10 2.81 11.79
CA PRO A 730 31.31 2.56 11.01
C PRO A 730 32.52 2.35 11.93
N LEU A 731 33.37 1.38 11.59
CA LEU A 731 34.60 1.10 12.34
C LEU A 731 35.82 1.34 11.43
N ALA A 732 36.97 1.64 12.05
CA ALA A 732 38.20 1.76 11.29
C ALA A 732 38.54 0.44 10.60
N PRO A 733 38.81 0.42 9.28
CA PRO A 733 39.10 -0.80 8.52
C PRO A 733 40.31 -1.59 9.05
N SER A 734 41.22 -0.92 9.77
CA SER A 734 42.37 -1.57 10.43
C SER A 734 41.98 -2.64 11.43
N GLY A 735 40.74 -2.60 11.96
CA GLY A 735 40.21 -3.64 12.86
C GLY A 735 39.69 -4.87 12.15
N GLY A 736 39.67 -4.88 10.79
CA GLY A 736 39.14 -5.99 9.97
C GLY A 736 37.61 -6.02 9.86
N TYR A 737 36.92 -4.99 10.37
CA TYR A 737 35.47 -4.90 10.32
C TYR A 737 35.03 -3.55 9.78
N SER A 738 33.98 -3.51 9.00
CA SER A 738 33.39 -2.28 8.44
C SER A 738 32.44 -1.55 9.39
N GLY A 739 31.83 -2.27 10.32
CA GLY A 739 30.88 -1.70 11.26
C GLY A 739 30.42 -2.66 12.35
N ARG A 740 29.72 -2.11 13.33
CA ARG A 740 29.09 -2.84 14.45
C ARG A 740 27.70 -2.27 14.70
N ALA A 741 26.71 -3.14 14.94
CA ALA A 741 25.40 -2.71 15.37
C ALA A 741 25.45 -1.99 16.74
N GLY A 742 24.83 -0.83 16.84
CA GLY A 742 24.80 -0.04 18.07
C GLY A 742 23.62 0.92 18.13
N ASN A 743 23.43 1.52 19.30
CA ASN A 743 22.38 2.46 19.59
C ASN A 743 22.97 3.88 19.59
N VAL A 744 22.73 4.63 18.53
CA VAL A 744 23.33 5.95 18.32
C VAL A 744 22.44 6.85 17.49
N GLY A 745 22.64 8.16 17.65
CA GLY A 745 21.91 9.14 16.85
C GLY A 745 20.46 9.36 17.29
N GLY A 746 19.85 10.36 16.71
CA GLY A 746 18.49 10.77 16.99
C GLY A 746 17.78 11.37 15.80
N MET A 747 16.43 11.27 15.79
CA MET A 747 15.56 11.80 14.74
C MET A 747 14.29 12.37 15.35
N ARG A 748 13.79 13.45 14.77
CA ARG A 748 12.55 14.07 15.18
C ARG A 748 11.59 14.23 13.99
N ASN A 749 10.36 13.80 14.21
CA ASN A 749 9.23 14.12 13.34
C ASN A 749 8.26 15.01 14.11
N SER A 750 7.83 16.11 13.53
CA SER A 750 6.79 16.98 14.10
C SER A 750 5.88 17.49 13.01
N GLY A 751 4.58 17.55 13.29
CA GLY A 751 3.64 17.88 12.24
C GLY A 751 2.22 18.15 12.72
N ILE A 752 1.35 18.36 11.74
CA ILE A 752 -0.08 18.64 11.94
C ILE A 752 -0.88 17.74 11.02
N ASP A 753 -1.86 17.05 11.58
CA ASP A 753 -2.90 16.32 10.85
C ASP A 753 -4.20 17.13 10.86
N LEU A 754 -4.87 17.20 9.72
CA LEU A 754 -6.22 17.72 9.59
C LEU A 754 -7.09 16.68 8.87
N SER A 755 -8.25 16.39 9.43
CA SER A 755 -9.28 15.57 8.78
C SER A 755 -10.61 16.31 8.81
N LEU A 756 -11.22 16.45 7.65
CA LEU A 756 -12.50 17.12 7.44
C LEU A 756 -13.49 16.14 6.82
N ASN A 757 -14.69 16.06 7.36
CA ASN A 757 -15.84 15.38 6.77
C ASN A 757 -17.05 16.30 6.80
N TYR A 758 -17.70 16.53 5.65
CA TYR A 758 -18.81 17.45 5.55
C TYR A 758 -19.97 16.89 4.72
N ASP A 759 -21.09 16.64 5.38
CA ASP A 759 -22.37 16.34 4.76
C ASP A 759 -23.00 17.62 4.21
N ILE A 760 -22.61 17.99 2.98
CA ILE A 760 -23.02 19.22 2.32
C ILE A 760 -24.54 19.27 2.22
N TYR A 761 -25.12 18.14 1.78
CA TYR A 761 -26.56 18.03 1.60
C TYR A 761 -27.03 16.59 1.89
N ALA A 762 -28.02 16.46 2.74
CA ALA A 762 -28.69 15.20 3.01
C ALA A 762 -30.20 15.41 2.97
N SER A 763 -30.89 14.70 2.11
CA SER A 763 -32.33 14.67 1.98
C SER A 763 -32.77 13.26 1.61
N LYS A 764 -34.08 13.06 1.50
CA LYS A 764 -34.67 11.79 1.10
C LYS A 764 -34.10 11.19 -0.21
N ASP A 765 -33.87 12.03 -1.21
CA ASP A 765 -33.46 11.61 -2.55
C ASP A 765 -31.98 11.88 -2.83
N TRP A 766 -31.34 12.79 -2.10
CA TRP A 766 -29.99 13.28 -2.33
C TRP A 766 -29.12 13.17 -1.10
N PHE A 767 -27.92 12.69 -1.29
CA PHE A 767 -26.85 12.75 -0.31
C PHE A 767 -25.58 13.27 -1.00
N VAL A 768 -24.93 14.27 -0.43
CA VAL A 768 -23.66 14.79 -0.93
C VAL A 768 -22.72 15.00 0.25
N ASN A 769 -21.62 14.26 0.25
CA ASN A 769 -20.58 14.34 1.26
C ASN A 769 -19.26 14.76 0.60
N PHE A 770 -18.49 15.58 1.29
CA PHE A 770 -17.11 15.94 0.98
C PHE A 770 -16.23 15.57 2.14
N HIS A 771 -15.07 14.95 1.85
CA HIS A 771 -14.03 14.69 2.84
C HIS A 771 -12.68 15.19 2.33
N ALA A 772 -11.81 15.58 3.28
CA ALA A 772 -10.45 15.98 2.98
C ALA A 772 -9.52 15.63 4.13
N THR A 773 -8.29 15.27 3.79
CA THR A 773 -7.18 15.01 4.72
C THR A 773 -5.99 15.86 4.33
N PHE A 774 -5.23 16.28 5.32
CA PHE A 774 -3.98 17.01 5.15
C PHE A 774 -3.01 16.61 6.25
N ASN A 775 -1.76 16.37 5.87
CA ASN A 775 -0.66 16.17 6.80
C ASN A 775 0.52 17.07 6.40
N TYR A 776 1.10 17.72 7.37
CA TYR A 776 2.43 18.31 7.31
C TYR A 776 3.34 17.58 8.27
N ASN A 777 4.48 17.06 7.79
CA ASN A 777 5.49 16.40 8.59
C ASN A 777 6.87 17.00 8.34
N LYS A 778 7.51 17.49 9.40
CA LYS A 778 8.91 17.92 9.37
C LYS A 778 9.78 16.84 10.01
N ASN A 779 10.54 16.13 9.16
CA ASN A 779 11.55 15.19 9.58
C ASN A 779 12.91 15.89 9.72
N GLN A 780 13.65 15.62 10.80
CA GLN A 780 14.99 16.15 11.04
C GLN A 780 15.87 15.15 11.80
N LEU A 781 17.11 14.93 11.35
CA LEU A 781 18.14 14.32 12.17
C LEU A 781 18.53 15.26 13.29
N THR A 782 18.62 14.75 14.51
CA THR A 782 19.05 15.55 15.67
C THR A 782 20.50 15.25 16.09
N ASP A 783 20.95 14.02 15.89
CA ASP A 783 22.27 13.54 16.30
C ASP A 783 22.72 12.41 15.39
N LEU A 784 24.04 12.22 15.23
CA LEU A 784 24.68 11.07 14.59
C LEU A 784 25.44 10.22 15.63
N TRP A 785 26.29 9.29 15.18
CA TRP A 785 26.96 8.31 16.04
C TRP A 785 28.16 8.85 16.85
N GLU A 786 28.67 10.03 16.52
CA GLU A 786 29.72 10.69 17.25
C GLU A 786 29.28 12.10 17.66
N PRO A 787 29.55 12.52 18.89
CA PRO A 787 29.26 13.87 19.37
C PRO A 787 29.96 14.92 18.50
N GLY A 788 29.21 15.89 17.98
CA GLY A 788 29.72 16.94 17.11
C GLY A 788 29.92 16.54 15.64
N LEU A 789 29.59 15.31 15.27
CA LEU A 789 29.49 14.88 13.86
C LEU A 789 28.19 15.39 13.28
N GLU A 790 28.25 16.27 12.28
CA GLU A 790 27.05 16.91 11.71
C GLU A 790 26.68 16.39 10.33
N PHE A 791 27.65 15.80 9.59
CA PHE A 791 27.45 15.42 8.20
C PHE A 791 28.29 14.21 7.80
N VAL A 792 27.66 13.23 7.11
CA VAL A 792 28.35 12.06 6.53
C VAL A 792 27.64 11.59 5.24
N TYR A 793 28.40 11.44 4.17
CA TYR A 793 27.88 10.82 2.94
C TYR A 793 27.52 9.35 3.17
N MET A 794 26.40 8.92 2.60
CA MET A 794 26.05 7.50 2.53
C MET A 794 26.92 6.80 1.47
N GLY A 795 27.01 5.47 1.55
CA GLY A 795 27.90 4.68 0.70
C GLY A 795 27.64 4.78 -0.82
N ASN A 796 26.43 5.25 -1.20
CA ASN A 796 26.08 5.50 -2.60
C ASN A 796 26.56 6.86 -3.13
N GLY A 797 27.04 7.77 -2.25
CA GLY A 797 27.48 9.12 -2.62
C GLY A 797 26.37 10.09 -3.05
N LEU A 798 25.12 9.62 -3.18
CA LEU A 798 23.96 10.39 -3.64
C LEU A 798 23.09 10.90 -2.49
N GLN A 799 23.31 10.39 -1.30
CA GLN A 799 22.57 10.73 -0.10
C GLN A 799 23.52 10.91 1.09
N ALA A 800 23.06 11.62 2.11
CA ALA A 800 23.83 11.84 3.33
C ALA A 800 22.99 11.78 4.59
N TYR A 801 23.69 11.56 5.70
CA TYR A 801 23.23 11.86 7.04
C TYR A 801 23.64 13.30 7.34
N SER A 802 22.68 14.20 7.57
CA SER A 802 22.91 15.62 7.84
C SER A 802 22.05 16.07 9.02
N VAL A 803 22.70 16.52 10.10
CA VAL A 803 21.99 17.00 11.29
C VAL A 803 21.25 18.30 10.96
N GLY A 804 19.98 18.37 11.35
CA GLY A 804 19.10 19.50 11.03
C GLY A 804 18.26 19.30 9.77
N ASP A 805 18.68 18.44 8.84
CA ASP A 805 18.03 18.16 7.58
C ASP A 805 17.11 16.93 7.65
N PRO A 806 16.22 16.72 6.66
CA PRO A 806 15.44 15.50 6.55
C PRO A 806 16.33 14.31 6.19
N PHE A 807 15.98 13.13 6.67
CA PHE A 807 16.70 11.88 6.40
C PHE A 807 15.93 10.99 5.39
N PRO A 808 16.63 10.41 4.39
CA PRO A 808 17.95 10.81 3.91
C PRO A 808 17.87 12.13 3.16
N THR A 809 18.95 12.91 3.17
CA THR A 809 19.06 14.12 2.38
C THR A 809 19.84 13.85 1.09
N TRP A 810 19.44 14.47 -0.02
CA TRP A 810 20.12 14.33 -1.31
C TRP A 810 21.42 15.13 -1.36
N THR A 811 22.43 14.49 -1.94
CA THR A 811 23.75 15.10 -2.20
C THR A 811 24.17 14.80 -3.63
N MET A 812 24.47 15.83 -4.40
CA MET A 812 24.94 15.70 -5.79
C MET A 812 25.85 16.87 -6.13
N GLN A 813 26.59 16.76 -7.24
CA GLN A 813 27.18 17.93 -7.88
C GLN A 813 26.05 18.87 -8.30
N GLU A 814 26.02 20.07 -7.72
CA GLU A 814 24.97 21.04 -7.99
C GLU A 814 25.16 21.67 -9.35
N TRP A 815 24.32 21.28 -10.31
CA TRP A 815 24.25 21.88 -11.63
C TRP A 815 23.65 23.29 -11.56
N ARG A 816 24.30 24.26 -12.17
CA ARG A 816 23.93 25.68 -12.14
C ARG A 816 23.35 26.20 -13.47
N GLY A 817 23.18 25.31 -14.44
CA GLY A 817 22.69 25.63 -15.77
C GLY A 817 23.79 25.56 -16.84
N VAL A 818 23.35 25.71 -18.08
CA VAL A 818 24.24 25.89 -19.23
C VAL A 818 24.69 27.35 -19.28
N ASP A 819 25.98 27.58 -19.43
CA ASP A 819 26.52 28.91 -19.62
C ASP A 819 26.06 29.47 -20.98
N PRO A 820 25.34 30.60 -21.03
CA PRO A 820 24.81 31.15 -22.27
C PRO A 820 25.89 31.61 -23.25
N GLU A 821 27.09 31.93 -22.76
CA GLU A 821 28.19 32.43 -23.62
C GLU A 821 28.95 31.27 -24.29
N THR A 822 29.14 30.16 -23.57
CA THR A 822 29.99 29.06 -24.03
C THR A 822 29.25 27.78 -24.42
N GLY A 823 28.00 27.63 -23.96
CA GLY A 823 27.21 26.43 -24.13
C GLY A 823 27.70 25.24 -23.29
N LEU A 824 28.54 25.46 -22.29
CA LEU A 824 29.04 24.45 -21.39
C LEU A 824 28.15 24.33 -20.14
N ASP A 825 28.04 23.15 -19.64
CA ASP A 825 27.45 22.92 -18.32
C ASP A 825 28.28 23.59 -17.22
N THR A 826 27.63 24.09 -16.19
CA THR A 826 28.28 24.69 -15.03
C THR A 826 27.82 24.08 -13.71
N TRP A 827 28.73 24.00 -12.74
CA TRP A 827 28.51 23.43 -11.41
C TRP A 827 29.11 24.31 -10.32
N THR A 828 28.59 24.11 -9.10
CA THR A 828 29.11 24.75 -7.89
C THR A 828 30.44 24.10 -7.46
N THR A 829 31.44 24.89 -7.13
CA THR A 829 32.72 24.44 -6.56
C THR A 829 32.69 24.42 -5.03
N ALA A 830 33.67 23.78 -4.38
CA ALA A 830 33.74 23.66 -2.92
C ALA A 830 33.84 25.01 -2.18
N ASP A 831 34.32 26.05 -2.82
CA ASP A 831 34.38 27.42 -2.29
C ASP A 831 33.14 28.26 -2.64
N GLY A 832 32.12 27.65 -3.27
CA GLY A 832 30.88 28.32 -3.67
C GLY A 832 30.97 29.08 -5.01
N GLY A 833 32.07 28.95 -5.73
CA GLY A 833 32.25 29.49 -7.10
C GLY A 833 31.52 28.64 -8.14
N ILE A 834 31.75 28.99 -9.43
CA ILE A 834 31.17 28.25 -10.58
C ILE A 834 32.31 27.71 -11.43
N THR A 835 32.20 26.50 -11.93
CA THR A 835 33.15 25.85 -12.83
C THR A 835 32.43 25.13 -13.97
N SER A 836 33.05 25.10 -15.15
CA SER A 836 32.61 24.19 -16.24
C SER A 836 33.36 22.85 -16.26
N ASN A 837 34.21 22.59 -15.28
CA ASN A 837 34.92 21.33 -15.14
C ASN A 837 34.26 20.47 -14.08
N PHE A 838 33.55 19.38 -14.49
CA PHE A 838 32.83 18.49 -13.58
C PHE A 838 33.70 17.87 -12.48
N ASN A 839 35.00 17.63 -12.75
CA ASN A 839 35.93 17.10 -11.74
C ASN A 839 36.23 18.08 -10.59
N GLN A 840 35.93 19.37 -10.77
CA GLN A 840 36.07 20.42 -9.76
C GLN A 840 34.74 20.73 -9.07
N ALA A 841 33.66 20.12 -9.56
CA ALA A 841 32.33 20.27 -8.97
C ALA A 841 32.26 19.62 -7.56
N ALA A 842 31.73 20.38 -6.62
CA ALA A 842 31.52 19.86 -5.26
C ALA A 842 30.29 19.02 -5.15
N LEU A 843 30.37 17.99 -4.31
CA LEU A 843 29.16 17.33 -3.77
C LEU A 843 28.52 18.30 -2.77
N VAL A 844 27.31 18.74 -3.06
CA VAL A 844 26.55 19.69 -2.25
C VAL A 844 25.39 19.00 -1.56
N ASN A 845 25.18 19.31 -0.29
CA ASN A 845 23.96 18.97 0.41
C ASN A 845 22.81 19.85 -0.13
N LEU A 846 21.80 19.20 -0.75
CA LEU A 846 20.68 19.91 -1.39
C LEU A 846 19.53 20.20 -0.43
N GLY A 847 19.60 19.73 0.83
CA GLY A 847 18.58 19.94 1.86
C GLY A 847 17.20 19.35 1.53
N THR A 848 17.13 18.45 0.55
CA THR A 848 15.88 17.85 0.03
C THR A 848 15.87 16.35 0.26
N SER A 849 14.67 15.73 0.25
CA SER A 849 14.50 14.32 0.50
C SER A 849 13.55 13.67 -0.50
N LEU A 850 13.62 12.36 -0.60
CA LEU A 850 12.64 11.55 -1.31
C LEU A 850 11.27 11.53 -0.59
N TYR A 851 11.23 11.81 0.72
CA TYR A 851 9.99 11.82 1.50
C TYR A 851 9.33 13.20 1.49
N ALA A 852 8.03 13.19 1.19
CA ALA A 852 7.25 14.41 1.08
C ALA A 852 6.91 14.99 2.45
N PRO A 853 7.13 16.29 2.66
CA PRO A 853 6.67 16.96 3.87
C PRO A 853 5.15 17.22 3.88
N TYR A 854 4.49 17.28 2.73
CA TYR A 854 3.07 17.54 2.63
C TYR A 854 2.37 16.42 1.88
N THR A 855 1.32 15.85 2.49
CA THR A 855 0.51 14.80 1.88
C THR A 855 -0.96 14.98 2.25
N GLY A 856 -1.85 14.42 1.44
CA GLY A 856 -3.26 14.43 1.73
C GLY A 856 -4.13 13.83 0.65
N GLY A 857 -5.42 13.94 0.85
CA GLY A 857 -6.42 13.53 -0.12
C GLY A 857 -7.72 14.30 0.07
N PHE A 858 -8.59 14.24 -0.90
CA PHE A 858 -9.94 14.74 -0.81
C PHE A 858 -10.86 13.94 -1.74
N GLY A 859 -12.14 13.95 -1.42
CA GLY A 859 -13.11 13.25 -2.26
C GLY A 859 -14.53 13.71 -2.05
N VAL A 860 -15.36 13.32 -3.00
CA VAL A 860 -16.80 13.58 -3.02
C VAL A 860 -17.54 12.28 -3.18
N THR A 861 -18.58 12.08 -2.37
CA THR A 861 -19.59 11.05 -2.58
C THR A 861 -20.94 11.73 -2.77
N ALA A 862 -21.59 11.48 -3.89
CA ALA A 862 -22.93 11.97 -4.19
C ALA A 862 -23.85 10.80 -4.51
N ALA A 863 -25.04 10.77 -3.92
CA ALA A 863 -26.04 9.74 -4.20
C ALA A 863 -27.41 10.36 -4.53
N TRP A 864 -28.12 9.75 -5.49
CA TRP A 864 -29.45 10.16 -5.91
C TRP A 864 -30.28 8.93 -6.34
N LYS A 865 -31.35 8.61 -5.58
CA LYS A 865 -32.30 7.55 -5.91
C LYS A 865 -31.66 6.22 -6.37
N GLY A 866 -30.66 5.73 -5.63
CA GLY A 866 -29.92 4.49 -5.97
C GLY A 866 -28.72 4.69 -6.89
N LEU A 867 -28.60 5.82 -7.59
CA LEU A 867 -27.38 6.21 -8.31
C LEU A 867 -26.38 6.81 -7.32
N SER A 868 -25.12 6.38 -7.34
CA SER A 868 -24.07 6.95 -6.51
C SER A 868 -22.80 7.21 -7.32
N LEU A 869 -22.17 8.34 -7.06
CA LEU A 869 -20.87 8.74 -7.60
C LEU A 869 -19.91 8.92 -6.44
N THR A 870 -18.76 8.29 -6.52
CA THR A 870 -17.63 8.53 -5.60
C THR A 870 -16.41 8.90 -6.42
N ALA A 871 -15.69 9.94 -5.99
CA ALA A 871 -14.42 10.36 -6.58
C ALA A 871 -13.43 10.71 -5.47
N ASP A 872 -12.28 10.03 -5.44
CA ASP A 872 -11.24 10.20 -4.44
C ASP A 872 -9.92 10.64 -5.11
N PHE A 873 -9.31 11.67 -4.57
CA PHE A 873 -8.02 12.22 -5.00
C PHE A 873 -6.98 12.04 -3.90
N SER A 874 -5.75 11.82 -4.31
CA SER A 874 -4.59 11.88 -3.42
C SER A 874 -3.53 12.81 -4.01
N TRP A 875 -2.79 13.49 -3.13
CA TRP A 875 -1.74 14.40 -3.52
C TRP A 875 -0.53 14.31 -2.58
N VAL A 876 0.63 14.57 -3.16
CA VAL A 876 1.92 14.59 -2.48
C VAL A 876 2.69 15.80 -2.96
N HIS A 877 3.36 16.54 -2.05
CA HIS A 877 4.11 17.72 -2.42
C HIS A 877 5.42 17.89 -1.63
N GLY A 878 6.48 18.29 -2.34
CA GLY A 878 7.76 18.64 -1.76
C GLY A 878 8.78 17.51 -1.67
N ASN A 879 8.49 16.34 -2.26
CA ASN A 879 9.44 15.24 -2.42
C ASN A 879 10.24 15.37 -3.73
N TYR A 880 11.39 14.70 -3.76
CA TYR A 880 12.29 14.66 -4.92
C TYR A 880 12.62 13.22 -5.29
N ALA A 881 12.68 12.94 -6.60
CA ALA A 881 13.14 11.68 -7.16
C ALA A 881 14.32 11.89 -8.09
N LEU A 882 15.23 10.94 -8.10
CA LEU A 882 16.30 10.89 -9.07
C LEU A 882 15.76 10.29 -10.37
N ASN A 883 15.52 11.14 -11.38
CA ASN A 883 15.06 10.73 -12.70
C ASN A 883 16.24 10.21 -13.53
N ASN A 884 16.66 8.98 -13.24
CA ASN A 884 17.79 8.37 -13.93
C ASN A 884 17.46 8.00 -15.38
N THR A 885 16.18 7.83 -15.73
CA THR A 885 15.71 7.60 -17.09
C THR A 885 16.15 8.72 -18.03
N MET A 886 16.08 9.98 -17.58
CA MET A 886 16.48 11.14 -18.39
C MET A 886 17.97 11.14 -18.77
N TYR A 887 18.83 10.53 -17.95
CA TYR A 887 20.25 10.39 -18.29
C TYR A 887 20.45 9.59 -19.57
N PHE A 888 19.57 8.64 -19.87
CA PHE A 888 19.64 7.79 -21.05
C PHE A 888 18.88 8.35 -22.27
N VAL A 889 17.73 8.98 -22.03
CA VAL A 889 16.82 9.38 -23.12
C VAL A 889 16.87 10.86 -23.49
N ALA A 890 17.70 11.65 -22.80
CA ALA A 890 17.94 13.06 -23.14
C ALA A 890 19.44 13.34 -23.22
N ASN A 891 20.20 12.44 -23.83
CA ASN A 891 21.65 12.47 -23.86
C ASN A 891 22.18 12.05 -25.24
N ALA A 892 22.69 13.01 -26.00
CA ALA A 892 23.23 12.78 -27.34
C ALA A 892 24.33 11.72 -27.38
N ASP A 893 25.13 11.58 -26.31
CA ASP A 893 26.16 10.53 -26.22
C ASP A 893 25.56 9.13 -26.18
N MET A 894 24.44 8.93 -25.45
CA MET A 894 23.73 7.66 -25.40
C MET A 894 23.05 7.34 -26.73
N GLY A 895 22.49 8.35 -27.40
CA GLY A 895 21.96 8.19 -28.75
C GLY A 895 23.03 7.81 -29.77
N LEU A 896 24.20 8.38 -29.66
CA LEU A 896 25.30 8.14 -30.59
C LEU A 896 26.04 6.82 -30.32
N SER A 897 26.45 6.60 -29.07
CA SER A 897 27.28 5.44 -28.68
C SER A 897 26.49 4.15 -28.55
N SER A 898 25.29 4.22 -27.98
CA SER A 898 24.44 3.07 -27.66
C SER A 898 23.22 2.96 -28.59
N GLN A 899 23.03 3.89 -29.51
CA GLN A 899 21.89 4.00 -30.41
C GLN A 899 20.54 4.06 -29.68
N PHE A 900 20.51 4.59 -28.44
CA PHE A 900 19.30 4.72 -27.68
C PHE A 900 18.40 5.82 -28.22
N ASN A 901 17.09 5.54 -28.33
CA ASN A 901 16.12 6.56 -28.68
C ASN A 901 16.16 7.71 -27.68
N GLN A 902 15.77 8.89 -28.12
CA GLN A 902 15.82 10.11 -27.32
C GLN A 902 14.42 10.72 -27.21
N CYS A 903 14.17 11.51 -26.17
CA CYS A 903 12.92 12.26 -26.03
C CYS A 903 13.04 13.67 -26.63
N ASP A 904 11.89 14.29 -26.92
CA ASP A 904 11.80 15.62 -27.53
C ASP A 904 12.44 16.73 -26.67
N LEU A 905 12.48 16.56 -25.34
CA LEU A 905 13.16 17.51 -24.44
C LEU A 905 14.64 17.67 -24.78
N ALA A 906 15.28 16.67 -25.40
CA ALA A 906 16.67 16.72 -25.80
C ALA A 906 16.97 17.78 -26.89
N TRP A 907 15.94 18.24 -27.63
CA TRP A 907 16.09 19.32 -28.60
C TRP A 907 16.33 20.69 -27.97
N ASP A 908 16.13 20.88 -26.66
CA ASP A 908 16.41 22.11 -25.94
C ASP A 908 17.92 22.19 -25.55
N TYR A 909 18.80 22.16 -26.56
CA TYR A 909 20.25 22.27 -26.41
C TYR A 909 20.80 23.62 -26.92
N TRP A 910 21.92 24.07 -26.36
CA TRP A 910 22.55 25.31 -26.71
C TRP A 910 23.17 25.25 -28.12
N GLN A 911 22.94 26.29 -28.96
CA GLN A 911 23.39 26.38 -30.32
C GLN A 911 24.28 27.62 -30.62
N GLN A 912 24.05 28.73 -29.90
CA GLN A 912 24.76 29.96 -30.10
C GLN A 912 24.81 30.81 -28.83
N GLU A 913 25.74 31.77 -28.79
CA GLU A 913 25.88 32.72 -27.69
C GLU A 913 24.58 33.48 -27.41
N GLY A 914 24.17 33.45 -26.11
CA GLY A 914 22.95 34.04 -25.61
C GLY A 914 21.77 33.04 -25.46
N ASP A 915 21.87 31.80 -25.96
CA ASP A 915 20.83 30.80 -25.83
C ASP A 915 20.66 30.40 -24.36
N GLN A 916 19.37 30.36 -23.94
CA GLN A 916 18.96 29.84 -22.64
C GLN A 916 18.48 28.41 -22.88
N ALA A 917 19.34 27.43 -22.72
CA ALA A 917 19.03 26.02 -23.02
C ALA A 917 19.09 25.15 -21.78
N ARG A 918 18.31 24.07 -21.80
CA ARG A 918 18.28 23.03 -20.75
C ARG A 918 19.51 22.12 -20.82
N TYR A 919 20.00 21.85 -22.04
CA TYR A 919 21.12 20.96 -22.31
C TYR A 919 22.30 21.70 -22.93
N PRO A 920 23.54 21.27 -22.66
CA PRO A 920 24.71 21.88 -23.24
C PRO A 920 24.78 21.67 -24.76
N ARG A 921 25.80 22.26 -25.42
CA ARG A 921 26.10 22.01 -26.82
C ARG A 921 26.31 20.49 -27.06
N LEU A 922 25.88 19.98 -28.22
CA LEU A 922 25.82 18.55 -28.53
C LEU A 922 27.14 17.78 -28.60
N ASP A 923 28.28 18.46 -28.53
CA ASP A 923 29.60 17.85 -28.41
C ASP A 923 30.05 17.64 -26.94
N GLN A 924 29.26 18.10 -25.99
CA GLN A 924 29.52 17.94 -24.56
C GLN A 924 28.79 16.74 -23.99
N ALA A 925 29.48 16.00 -23.13
CA ALA A 925 28.85 14.90 -22.39
C ALA A 925 27.97 15.46 -21.26
N ILE A 926 26.77 14.89 -21.09
CA ILE A 926 25.92 15.17 -19.94
C ILE A 926 26.41 14.33 -18.76
N ASN A 927 26.71 15.00 -17.66
CA ASN A 927 27.13 14.36 -16.43
C ASN A 927 25.93 13.97 -15.55
N PHE A 928 26.15 13.01 -14.65
CA PHE A 928 25.16 12.58 -13.67
C PHE A 928 25.21 13.55 -12.48
N ASP A 929 24.33 14.53 -12.46
CA ASP A 929 24.32 15.66 -11.53
C ASP A 929 22.91 16.03 -11.08
N SER A 930 22.77 17.12 -10.33
CA SER A 930 21.50 17.51 -9.70
C SER A 930 20.37 17.87 -10.68
N ARG A 931 20.65 18.02 -12.00
CA ARG A 931 19.58 18.19 -13.01
C ARG A 931 18.68 16.98 -13.12
N MET A 932 19.21 15.79 -12.73
CA MET A 932 18.44 14.54 -12.68
C MET A 932 17.55 14.42 -11.45
N LEU A 933 17.74 15.29 -10.44
CA LEU A 933 16.94 15.31 -9.22
C LEU A 933 15.74 16.23 -9.42
N GLU A 934 14.58 15.65 -9.68
CA GLU A 934 13.36 16.39 -10.00
C GLU A 934 12.34 16.35 -8.86
N LYS A 935 11.48 17.39 -8.81
CA LYS A 935 10.33 17.42 -7.90
C LYS A 935 9.29 16.39 -8.35
N ALA A 936 8.99 15.42 -7.50
CA ALA A 936 8.03 14.36 -7.75
C ALA A 936 6.66 14.63 -7.10
N SER A 937 6.28 15.89 -7.02
CA SER A 937 4.96 16.29 -6.50
C SER A 937 3.86 15.98 -7.50
N PHE A 938 2.71 15.51 -7.01
CA PHE A 938 1.58 15.16 -7.88
C PHE A 938 0.22 15.32 -7.21
N LEU A 939 -0.82 15.45 -8.04
CA LEU A 939 -2.23 15.27 -7.71
C LEU A 939 -2.79 14.18 -8.63
N ARG A 940 -3.41 13.12 -8.06
CA ARG A 940 -3.93 11.97 -8.80
C ARG A 940 -5.37 11.66 -8.45
N LEU A 941 -6.21 11.45 -9.47
CA LEU A 941 -7.53 10.85 -9.29
C LEU A 941 -7.33 9.35 -9.04
N LYS A 942 -7.31 8.98 -7.75
CA LYS A 942 -7.03 7.59 -7.32
C LYS A 942 -8.18 6.65 -7.63
N TYR A 943 -9.40 7.14 -7.48
CA TYR A 943 -10.60 6.32 -7.70
C TYR A 943 -11.78 7.17 -8.13
N ILE A 944 -12.55 6.65 -9.09
CA ILE A 944 -13.87 7.15 -9.46
C ILE A 944 -14.80 5.97 -9.71
N GLN A 945 -16.02 6.02 -9.20
CA GLN A 945 -17.04 4.99 -9.43
C GLN A 945 -18.40 5.64 -9.58
N LEU A 946 -19.13 5.22 -10.62
CA LEU A 946 -20.56 5.44 -10.78
C LEU A 946 -21.27 4.11 -10.59
N ALA A 947 -22.12 4.00 -9.58
CA ALA A 947 -22.85 2.78 -9.26
C ALA A 947 -24.36 3.04 -9.24
N TYR A 948 -25.14 2.04 -9.63
CA TYR A 948 -26.59 2.05 -9.53
C TYR A 948 -27.10 0.81 -8.82
N THR A 949 -27.78 1.02 -7.72
CA THR A 949 -28.48 -0.03 -6.98
C THR A 949 -29.93 -0.07 -7.42
N LEU A 950 -30.37 -1.19 -7.97
CA LEU A 950 -31.72 -1.34 -8.46
C LEU A 950 -32.72 -1.31 -7.29
N PRO A 951 -33.84 -0.60 -7.45
CA PRO A 951 -34.88 -0.52 -6.42
C PRO A 951 -35.44 -1.90 -6.04
N SER A 952 -35.74 -2.12 -4.76
CA SER A 952 -36.23 -3.39 -4.23
C SER A 952 -37.52 -3.90 -4.90
N HIS A 953 -38.43 -2.99 -5.29
CA HIS A 953 -39.69 -3.36 -5.95
C HIS A 953 -39.48 -4.04 -7.35
N ILE A 954 -38.31 -3.85 -7.98
CA ILE A 954 -37.95 -4.56 -9.22
C ILE A 954 -37.46 -5.97 -8.86
N MET A 955 -36.71 -6.09 -7.77
CA MET A 955 -36.11 -7.36 -7.31
C MET A 955 -37.16 -8.32 -6.75
N GLU A 956 -38.20 -7.82 -6.08
CA GLU A 956 -39.32 -8.63 -5.56
C GLU A 956 -39.97 -9.53 -6.63
N LYS A 957 -39.93 -9.11 -7.90
CA LYS A 957 -40.45 -9.90 -9.01
C LYS A 957 -39.63 -11.17 -9.29
N THR A 958 -38.36 -11.21 -8.88
CA THR A 958 -37.45 -12.35 -9.11
C THR A 958 -37.60 -13.45 -8.08
N LYS A 959 -38.22 -13.17 -6.91
CA LYS A 959 -38.47 -14.07 -5.78
C LYS A 959 -37.21 -14.54 -5.00
N PHE A 960 -36.04 -14.52 -5.58
CA PHE A 960 -34.80 -15.03 -4.99
C PHE A 960 -33.64 -14.02 -5.00
N ILE A 961 -33.70 -12.94 -5.80
CA ILE A 961 -32.67 -11.87 -5.78
C ILE A 961 -33.21 -10.72 -4.94
N LYS A 962 -32.56 -10.42 -3.81
CA LYS A 962 -32.90 -9.32 -2.90
C LYS A 962 -32.35 -7.97 -3.35
N GLY A 963 -31.21 -7.99 -4.05
CA GLY A 963 -30.54 -6.77 -4.50
C GLY A 963 -29.66 -7.00 -5.72
N LEU A 964 -29.55 -5.97 -6.55
CA LEU A 964 -28.61 -5.92 -7.69
C LEU A 964 -27.99 -4.54 -7.72
N LYS A 965 -26.66 -4.49 -7.66
CA LYS A 965 -25.84 -3.29 -7.84
C LYS A 965 -24.98 -3.46 -9.08
N VAL A 966 -24.94 -2.44 -9.93
CA VAL A 966 -24.09 -2.40 -11.13
C VAL A 966 -23.18 -1.18 -10.97
N TRP A 967 -21.91 -1.28 -11.33
CA TRP A 967 -21.02 -0.14 -11.32
C TRP A 967 -20.03 -0.14 -12.49
N VAL A 968 -19.61 1.05 -12.83
CA VAL A 968 -18.44 1.33 -13.65
C VAL A 968 -17.51 2.23 -12.87
N GLY A 969 -16.22 2.04 -13.02
CA GLY A 969 -15.25 2.82 -12.26
C GLY A 969 -13.89 2.83 -12.90
N GLY A 970 -12.96 3.50 -12.24
CA GLY A 970 -11.57 3.53 -12.67
C GLY A 970 -10.63 3.98 -11.56
N ARG A 971 -9.37 3.61 -11.73
CA ARG A 971 -8.26 3.92 -10.82
C ARG A 971 -7.14 4.63 -11.60
N ASN A 972 -6.50 5.62 -10.97
CA ASN A 972 -5.37 6.37 -11.54
C ASN A 972 -5.65 6.96 -12.93
N LEU A 973 -6.90 7.36 -13.23
CA LEU A 973 -7.29 7.79 -14.57
C LEU A 973 -6.65 9.12 -14.99
N TRP A 974 -6.26 9.94 -14.03
CA TRP A 974 -5.71 11.27 -14.28
C TRP A 974 -4.69 11.64 -13.21
N THR A 975 -3.56 12.22 -13.65
CA THR A 975 -2.46 12.70 -12.79
C THR A 975 -1.99 14.05 -13.31
N VAL A 976 -1.79 15.00 -12.39
CA VAL A 976 -1.11 16.27 -12.65
C VAL A 976 0.21 16.26 -11.91
N THR A 977 1.30 16.42 -12.64
CA THR A 977 2.67 16.46 -12.10
C THR A 977 3.55 17.29 -13.01
N GLY A 978 4.59 17.88 -12.47
CA GLY A 978 5.68 18.48 -13.23
C GLY A 978 6.92 17.58 -13.32
N TYR A 979 6.77 16.31 -12.90
CA TYR A 979 7.83 15.31 -12.97
C TYR A 979 7.94 14.72 -14.38
N ASN A 980 9.16 14.68 -14.95
CA ASN A 980 9.40 14.19 -16.32
C ASN A 980 9.73 12.68 -16.39
N GLY A 981 9.72 11.95 -15.27
CA GLY A 981 9.96 10.50 -15.24
C GLY A 981 8.72 9.67 -15.54
N LEU A 982 8.83 8.34 -15.32
CA LEU A 982 7.76 7.38 -15.61
C LEU A 982 6.57 7.54 -14.67
N ASP A 983 6.80 7.70 -13.38
CA ASP A 983 5.74 7.91 -12.37
C ASP A 983 6.30 8.68 -11.16
N PRO A 984 5.65 9.76 -10.70
CA PRO A 984 6.11 10.51 -9.52
C PRO A 984 6.05 9.69 -8.21
N GLU A 985 5.25 8.60 -8.14
CA GLU A 985 5.26 7.68 -7.00
C GLU A 985 6.55 6.83 -6.92
N ALA A 986 7.32 6.70 -7.99
CA ALA A 986 8.65 6.09 -8.00
C ALA A 986 9.64 6.79 -7.05
N ALA A 987 9.39 8.04 -6.67
CA ALA A 987 10.13 8.78 -5.65
C ALA A 987 10.30 8.00 -4.33
N GLU A 988 9.36 7.14 -3.99
CA GLU A 988 9.44 6.27 -2.80
C GLU A 988 10.69 5.39 -2.79
N ARG A 989 11.19 5.02 -3.92
CA ARG A 989 12.41 4.23 -4.11
C ARG A 989 13.67 5.09 -4.18
N GLY A 990 13.50 6.41 -4.30
CA GLY A 990 14.57 7.36 -4.49
C GLY A 990 15.04 7.50 -5.93
N VAL A 991 14.80 6.51 -6.80
CA VAL A 991 15.24 6.50 -8.20
C VAL A 991 14.14 6.01 -9.12
N ASP A 992 14.04 6.62 -10.29
CA ASP A 992 13.16 6.21 -11.39
C ASP A 992 13.98 5.77 -12.60
N VAL A 993 14.20 4.46 -12.70
CA VAL A 993 14.83 3.78 -13.83
C VAL A 993 14.36 2.33 -13.86
N ASP A 994 14.09 1.81 -15.03
CA ASP A 994 13.63 0.42 -15.22
C ASP A 994 12.34 0.04 -14.44
N THR A 995 11.62 1.05 -13.91
CA THR A 995 10.52 0.85 -12.97
C THR A 995 9.26 0.36 -13.70
N TYR A 996 8.65 -0.71 -13.21
CA TYR A 996 7.34 -1.17 -13.70
C TYR A 996 6.30 -0.07 -13.48
N PRO A 997 5.69 0.50 -14.55
CA PRO A 997 4.79 1.65 -14.40
C PRO A 997 3.55 1.30 -13.60
N ASN A 998 3.04 2.24 -12.81
CA ASN A 998 1.72 2.13 -12.23
C ASN A 998 0.65 2.05 -13.32
N THR A 999 -0.47 1.39 -13.02
CA THR A 999 -1.56 1.18 -13.98
C THR A 999 -2.72 2.13 -13.76
N ARG A 1000 -3.30 2.61 -14.86
CA ARG A 1000 -4.68 3.11 -14.91
C ARG A 1000 -5.60 1.95 -15.23
N GLU A 1001 -6.74 1.91 -14.58
CA GLU A 1001 -7.66 0.79 -14.69
C GLU A 1001 -9.09 1.27 -14.92
N PHE A 1002 -9.82 0.59 -15.80
CA PHE A 1002 -11.25 0.75 -16.01
C PHE A 1002 -11.95 -0.53 -15.55
N THR A 1003 -13.04 -0.40 -14.82
CA THR A 1003 -13.73 -1.52 -14.19
C THR A 1003 -15.22 -1.49 -14.48
N PHE A 1004 -15.78 -2.66 -14.69
CA PHE A 1004 -17.21 -2.94 -14.69
C PHE A 1004 -17.52 -4.06 -13.70
N GLY A 1005 -18.56 -3.90 -12.90
CA GLY A 1005 -18.92 -4.93 -11.92
C GLY A 1005 -20.41 -5.05 -11.64
N LEU A 1006 -20.76 -6.23 -11.11
CA LEU A 1006 -22.11 -6.65 -10.74
C LEU A 1006 -22.08 -7.28 -9.34
N GLU A 1007 -23.01 -6.93 -8.49
CA GLU A 1007 -23.23 -7.55 -7.19
C GLU A 1007 -24.67 -8.02 -7.08
N PHE A 1008 -24.86 -9.29 -6.78
CA PHE A 1008 -26.14 -9.92 -6.52
C PHE A 1008 -26.24 -10.24 -5.04
N LYS A 1009 -27.36 -9.90 -4.41
CA LYS A 1009 -27.73 -10.30 -3.05
C LYS A 1009 -28.94 -11.23 -3.11
N PHE A 1010 -28.86 -12.36 -2.43
CA PHE A 1010 -29.89 -13.41 -2.41
C PHE A 1010 -30.51 -13.56 -1.02
#